data_6613fd1e765b8c3bd07704a3e477592a
#
_entry.id   6613fd1e765b8c3bd07704a3e477592a
#
_cell.length_a   1.000
_cell.length_b   1.000
_cell.length_c   1.000
_cell.angle_alpha   90.00
_cell.angle_beta   90.00
_cell.angle_gamma   90.00
#
_symmetry.space_group_name_H-M   'P 1'
#
loop_
_entity.id
_entity.type
_entity.pdbx_description
1 polymer ?
#
loop_
_entity_poly.entity_id
_entity_poly.type
_entity_poly.pdbx_seq_one_letter_code
_entity_poly.pdbx_strand_id
1 'polypeptide(L)'
;MCIRDRYQDTGHAQRVALSALFGGGADDDLALTAVGDPIQSIYGWRGASATNLPRFTTDFPRSDGTPAPTLELRTSWRNPPEVLHLANEMSVDARRRSVSVRSLQSRPGAEPGAVHCALLSDVEAERDWVADQIAARWHDGSRRSAAVPTAAVLVRRNADASPMAEALNRRGVPVEVVGLAGLLAVPEVADIVAMLRLCVDPTAGAAAVRVLTGPRWRLGARDVAALWRRAAALVDPGSPNASSATADIVAALGPDADTACLADAICDPGPAAAYSAAGHARIITLGRELTALRAHLESPLPDLVAEIRRVLGVDAEVRAAQPVSAGWSGTEHLDAFGDVVADFSSRGSATASGLLAYLDTAEQVENGLAPAEVTVSADRVQILTVHAAKGLEWQIVAVPHLSKRVFPSTASPRTWLTDAADLPPLLRGDCATVSAHGVPVLDTSDVSDRKGLSDKISDHKRSLEQRRTDEERRLLYVAVTRAEHTLLVSGHHWGATESKPRGPSEFLCGLKDVIDTSAETGTPCGTVDVWADAPADGEANPLREREIEAMWPVDPMGGRREPTDRGAYLVAAAIEGGASIVPQADVHGWAADVDALLAERELAAQRPAPALPVQLSVSAMVELGKDPEAVAQRLQRRLPRRPDSHALLGTAFHEWVQRYFQAEKLFDLDDLPGAADADRQDRGELEELQSAFALSPWAARTPVDVEVPFDMMIAGRVVRGRIDAVFAGEDGKVTVVDWKTGEVPSTPEELQHNAIQLAVYRLAWARLHECPLSSVRAVFHYVRSGETVVPDVLPDESDLIALLSDQAGAEAA
;
A
#
# COMPACT_ATOMS: atom_id res chain seq x y z
N MET A 1 2.56 -33.74 18.09
CA MET A 1 1.23 -33.67 17.48
C MET A 1 1.17 -32.45 16.56
N CYS A 2 0.85 -32.66 15.29
CA CYS A 2 0.66 -31.56 14.32
C CYS A 2 -0.86 -31.34 14.14
N ILE A 3 -1.31 -30.10 14.29
CA ILE A 3 -2.72 -29.73 14.12
C ILE A 3 -2.83 -28.83 12.91
N ARG A 4 -3.67 -29.20 11.94
CA ARG A 4 -4.04 -28.37 10.80
C ARG A 4 -5.48 -27.92 10.97
N ASP A 5 -5.67 -26.67 11.36
CA ASP A 5 -6.99 -26.04 11.41
C ASP A 5 -7.48 -25.64 10.01
N ARG A 6 -8.77 -25.43 9.85
CA ARG A 6 -9.40 -25.00 8.59
C ARG A 6 -9.00 -25.88 7.39
N TYR A 7 -8.91 -27.19 7.58
CA TYR A 7 -8.52 -28.13 6.53
C TYR A 7 -9.46 -28.10 5.31
N GLN A 8 -10.71 -27.65 5.47
CA GLN A 8 -11.66 -27.43 4.39
C GLN A 8 -11.21 -26.35 3.37
N ASP A 9 -10.25 -25.50 3.74
CA ASP A 9 -9.71 -24.46 2.86
C ASP A 9 -8.44 -24.91 2.11
N THR A 10 -8.05 -26.19 2.27
CA THR A 10 -6.89 -26.77 1.63
C THR A 10 -7.18 -27.06 0.16
N GLY A 11 -6.31 -26.61 -0.74
CA GLY A 11 -6.36 -26.96 -2.16
C GLY A 11 -5.70 -28.31 -2.46
N HIS A 12 -5.90 -28.80 -3.70
CA HIS A 12 -5.32 -30.08 -4.14
C HIS A 12 -3.80 -30.15 -3.98
N ALA A 13 -3.08 -29.13 -4.46
CA ALA A 13 -1.61 -29.08 -4.36
C ALA A 13 -1.13 -29.08 -2.91
N GLN A 14 -1.79 -28.34 -2.02
CA GLN A 14 -1.47 -28.35 -0.60
C GLN A 14 -1.72 -29.72 0.03
N ARG A 15 -2.81 -30.40 -0.35
CA ARG A 15 -3.13 -31.74 0.12
C ARG A 15 -2.05 -32.74 -0.30
N VAL A 16 -1.59 -32.67 -1.56
CA VAL A 16 -0.50 -33.51 -2.08
C VAL A 16 0.79 -33.23 -1.31
N ALA A 17 1.14 -31.98 -1.10
CA ALA A 17 2.32 -31.59 -0.33
C ALA A 17 2.24 -32.10 1.12
N LEU A 18 1.10 -31.95 1.79
CA LEU A 18 0.91 -32.47 3.14
C LEU A 18 1.03 -34.01 3.19
N SER A 19 0.47 -34.70 2.21
CA SER A 19 0.61 -36.17 2.10
C SER A 19 2.05 -36.60 1.92
N ALA A 20 2.82 -35.87 1.10
CA ALA A 20 4.24 -36.13 0.88
C ALA A 20 5.09 -35.86 2.14
N LEU A 21 4.76 -34.80 2.88
CA LEU A 21 5.50 -34.41 4.09
C LEU A 21 5.22 -35.34 5.29
N PHE A 22 4.00 -35.83 5.40
CA PHE A 22 3.55 -36.61 6.55
C PHE A 22 3.37 -38.12 6.25
N GLY A 23 3.93 -38.61 5.15
CA GLY A 23 3.97 -40.03 4.82
C GLY A 23 2.61 -40.64 4.47
N GLY A 24 1.55 -39.84 4.29
CA GLY A 24 0.19 -40.36 4.00
C GLY A 24 -0.36 -41.32 5.07
N GLY A 25 0.09 -41.19 6.30
CA GLY A 25 -0.30 -42.02 7.43
C GLY A 25 0.60 -43.27 7.65
N ALA A 26 1.71 -43.40 6.91
CA ALA A 26 2.67 -44.48 7.05
C ALA A 26 3.69 -44.27 8.21
N ASP A 27 3.73 -43.07 8.79
CA ASP A 27 4.62 -42.75 9.90
C ASP A 27 3.85 -42.83 11.23
N ASP A 28 4.15 -43.82 12.02
CA ASP A 28 3.48 -44.14 13.28
C ASP A 28 3.79 -43.17 14.42
N ASP A 29 4.89 -42.44 14.32
CA ASP A 29 5.34 -41.52 15.37
C ASP A 29 4.73 -40.13 15.25
N LEU A 30 4.04 -39.81 14.16
CA LEU A 30 3.48 -38.51 13.89
C LEU A 30 1.96 -38.44 14.12
N ALA A 31 1.53 -37.86 15.23
CA ALA A 31 0.11 -37.62 15.49
C ALA A 31 -0.36 -36.38 14.67
N LEU A 32 -1.14 -36.60 13.62
CA LEU A 32 -1.73 -35.58 12.76
C LEU A 32 -3.23 -35.45 13.05
N THR A 33 -3.69 -34.22 13.28
CA THR A 33 -5.12 -33.91 13.47
C THR A 33 -5.54 -32.81 12.48
N ALA A 34 -6.60 -33.06 11.72
CA ALA A 34 -7.24 -32.04 10.88
C ALA A 34 -8.57 -31.59 11.51
N VAL A 35 -8.76 -30.26 11.54
CA VAL A 35 -10.00 -29.66 12.04
C VAL A 35 -10.59 -28.79 10.94
N GLY A 36 -11.91 -28.79 10.80
CA GLY A 36 -12.59 -27.94 9.84
C GLY A 36 -14.09 -28.12 9.79
N ASP A 37 -14.75 -27.21 9.10
CA ASP A 37 -16.19 -27.25 8.84
C ASP A 37 -16.41 -27.14 7.32
N PRO A 38 -16.87 -28.18 6.64
CA PRO A 38 -17.10 -28.18 5.20
C PRO A 38 -18.11 -27.11 4.73
N ILE A 39 -19.06 -26.72 5.60
CA ILE A 39 -20.02 -25.65 5.28
C ILE A 39 -19.36 -24.26 5.29
N GLN A 40 -18.22 -24.10 5.97
CA GLN A 40 -17.41 -22.88 5.96
C GLN A 40 -16.32 -22.87 4.88
N SER A 41 -16.35 -23.78 3.90
CA SER A 41 -15.45 -23.76 2.74
C SER A 41 -15.91 -22.68 1.76
N ILE A 42 -15.27 -21.51 1.80
CA ILE A 42 -15.61 -20.31 1.01
C ILE A 42 -14.47 -19.84 0.09
N TYR A 43 -13.39 -20.58 -0.01
CA TYR A 43 -12.22 -20.29 -0.86
C TYR A 43 -12.15 -21.21 -2.08
N GLY A 44 -13.30 -21.63 -2.62
CA GLY A 44 -13.38 -22.45 -3.84
C GLY A 44 -12.66 -21.81 -5.04
N TRP A 45 -12.68 -20.49 -5.15
CA TRP A 45 -11.97 -19.72 -6.16
C TRP A 45 -10.42 -19.78 -6.02
N ARG A 46 -9.89 -20.17 -4.84
CA ARG A 46 -8.47 -20.48 -4.61
C ARG A 46 -8.14 -21.95 -4.74
N GLY A 47 -9.09 -22.78 -5.22
CA GLY A 47 -8.90 -24.21 -5.36
C GLY A 47 -9.18 -25.01 -4.09
N ALA A 48 -9.74 -24.40 -3.05
CA ALA A 48 -10.20 -25.13 -1.86
C ALA A 48 -11.41 -26.01 -2.20
N SER A 49 -11.53 -27.14 -1.51
CA SER A 49 -12.67 -28.05 -1.66
C SER A 49 -13.21 -28.53 -0.34
N ALA A 50 -14.51 -28.34 -0.13
CA ALA A 50 -15.23 -28.83 1.02
C ALA A 50 -15.07 -30.35 1.22
N THR A 51 -14.80 -31.09 0.13
CA THR A 51 -14.67 -32.55 0.14
C THR A 51 -13.29 -33.03 0.62
N ASN A 52 -12.32 -32.14 0.79
CA ASN A 52 -10.99 -32.51 1.28
C ASN A 52 -11.04 -32.97 2.74
N LEU A 53 -11.89 -32.39 3.58
CA LEU A 53 -11.96 -32.77 4.99
C LEU A 53 -12.44 -34.21 5.17
N PRO A 54 -13.54 -34.69 4.57
CA PRO A 54 -13.91 -36.12 4.62
C PRO A 54 -12.83 -37.06 4.06
N ARG A 55 -12.10 -36.64 3.08
CA ARG A 55 -11.01 -37.43 2.48
C ARG A 55 -9.78 -37.56 3.38
N PHE A 56 -9.63 -36.70 4.36
CA PHE A 56 -8.51 -36.77 5.31
C PHE A 56 -8.40 -38.18 5.93
N THR A 57 -9.52 -38.83 6.24
CA THR A 57 -9.54 -40.17 6.84
C THR A 57 -8.90 -41.26 5.99
N THR A 58 -8.94 -41.10 4.66
CA THR A 58 -8.37 -42.04 3.68
C THR A 58 -7.02 -41.56 3.15
N ASP A 59 -6.79 -40.27 3.08
CA ASP A 59 -5.50 -39.70 2.65
C ASP A 59 -4.41 -39.87 3.73
N PHE A 60 -4.81 -39.93 5.00
CA PHE A 60 -3.95 -40.14 6.16
C PHE A 60 -4.51 -41.26 7.05
N PRO A 61 -4.42 -42.52 6.60
CA PRO A 61 -4.92 -43.67 7.38
C PRO A 61 -4.05 -43.89 8.64
N ARG A 62 -4.56 -44.68 9.55
CA ARG A 62 -3.76 -45.17 10.68
C ARG A 62 -2.67 -46.12 10.18
N SER A 63 -1.69 -46.42 11.04
CA SER A 63 -0.60 -47.38 10.76
C SER A 63 -1.07 -48.76 10.34
N ASP A 64 -2.23 -49.20 10.86
CA ASP A 64 -2.86 -50.47 10.49
C ASP A 64 -3.62 -50.41 9.13
N GLY A 65 -3.57 -49.28 8.42
CA GLY A 65 -4.27 -49.07 7.15
C GLY A 65 -5.78 -48.77 7.32
N THR A 66 -6.30 -48.69 8.53
CA THR A 66 -7.70 -48.31 8.75
C THR A 66 -7.89 -46.80 8.60
N PRO A 67 -9.06 -46.30 8.12
CA PRO A 67 -9.35 -44.88 8.04
C PRO A 67 -9.20 -44.17 9.40
N ALA A 68 -8.63 -42.98 9.39
CA ALA A 68 -8.57 -42.16 10.61
C ALA A 68 -9.97 -41.85 11.16
N PRO A 69 -10.14 -41.79 12.48
CA PRO A 69 -11.45 -41.55 13.11
C PRO A 69 -11.91 -40.10 12.84
N THR A 70 -13.21 -39.95 12.65
CA THR A 70 -13.86 -38.64 12.56
C THR A 70 -14.65 -38.39 13.85
N LEU A 71 -14.35 -37.26 14.49
CA LEU A 71 -15.08 -36.77 15.66
C LEU A 71 -15.87 -35.53 15.28
N GLU A 72 -17.07 -35.37 15.80
CA GLU A 72 -17.96 -34.25 15.52
C GLU A 72 -18.06 -33.32 16.73
N LEU A 73 -17.78 -32.04 16.52
CA LEU A 73 -18.03 -30.96 17.46
C LEU A 73 -19.35 -30.30 17.10
N ARG A 74 -20.42 -30.62 17.80
CA ARG A 74 -21.79 -30.21 17.47
C ARG A 74 -22.27 -29.00 18.25
N THR A 75 -21.61 -28.66 19.34
CA THR A 75 -21.99 -27.54 20.21
C THR A 75 -21.26 -26.29 19.80
N SER A 76 -22.01 -25.24 19.40
CA SER A 76 -21.49 -23.89 19.23
C SER A 76 -21.46 -23.19 20.59
N TRP A 77 -20.27 -22.74 20.99
CA TRP A 77 -20.09 -21.97 22.22
C TRP A 77 -20.28 -20.47 21.98
N ARG A 78 -20.30 -20.06 20.71
CA ARG A 78 -20.43 -18.67 20.25
C ARG A 78 -21.89 -18.23 20.12
N ASN A 79 -22.64 -18.96 19.30
CA ASN A 79 -23.90 -18.47 18.79
C ASN A 79 -25.08 -18.76 19.72
N PRO A 80 -26.02 -17.82 19.91
CA PRO A 80 -27.27 -18.03 20.58
C PRO A 80 -28.21 -18.92 19.74
N PRO A 81 -29.25 -19.49 20.37
CA PRO A 81 -30.20 -20.42 19.71
C PRO A 81 -30.84 -19.82 18.44
N GLU A 82 -31.25 -18.56 18.47
CA GLU A 82 -31.97 -17.87 17.39
C GLU A 82 -31.08 -17.74 16.15
N VAL A 83 -29.83 -17.30 16.33
CA VAL A 83 -28.85 -17.19 15.24
C VAL A 83 -28.52 -18.57 14.65
N LEU A 84 -28.33 -19.59 15.50
CA LEU A 84 -28.08 -20.96 15.03
C LEU A 84 -29.26 -21.55 14.28
N HIS A 85 -30.46 -21.29 14.71
CA HIS A 85 -31.67 -21.75 14.01
C HIS A 85 -31.67 -21.21 12.59
N LEU A 86 -31.51 -19.88 12.41
CA LEU A 86 -31.42 -19.28 11.11
C LEU A 86 -30.27 -19.85 10.25
N ALA A 87 -29.08 -19.98 10.81
CA ALA A 87 -27.92 -20.49 10.10
C ALA A 87 -28.11 -21.94 9.65
N ASN A 88 -28.70 -22.77 10.51
CA ASN A 88 -29.00 -24.17 10.18
C ASN A 88 -30.02 -24.27 9.05
N GLU A 89 -31.13 -23.54 9.11
CA GLU A 89 -32.19 -23.57 8.07
C GLU A 89 -31.64 -23.05 6.72
N MET A 90 -30.93 -21.93 6.70
CA MET A 90 -30.35 -21.38 5.47
C MET A 90 -29.30 -22.30 4.83
N SER A 91 -28.66 -23.17 5.62
CA SER A 91 -27.62 -24.09 5.12
C SER A 91 -28.13 -25.49 4.72
N VAL A 92 -29.42 -25.79 4.89
CA VAL A 92 -30.01 -27.14 4.62
C VAL A 92 -29.69 -27.59 3.19
N ASP A 93 -29.92 -26.75 2.21
CA ASP A 93 -29.69 -27.08 0.79
C ASP A 93 -28.21 -27.29 0.46
N ALA A 94 -27.33 -26.46 1.03
CA ALA A 94 -25.89 -26.58 0.84
C ALA A 94 -25.35 -27.88 1.48
N ARG A 95 -25.92 -28.28 2.64
CA ARG A 95 -25.58 -29.54 3.31
C ARG A 95 -26.06 -30.77 2.51
N ARG A 96 -27.23 -30.70 1.88
CA ARG A 96 -27.78 -31.79 1.05
C ARG A 96 -27.00 -32.04 -0.22
N ARG A 97 -26.50 -30.95 -0.85
CA ARG A 97 -25.79 -31.03 -2.14
C ARG A 97 -24.27 -31.16 -2.04
N SER A 98 -23.70 -31.02 -0.86
CA SER A 98 -22.27 -31.10 -0.63
C SER A 98 -21.94 -32.22 0.37
N VAL A 99 -21.05 -31.96 1.32
CA VAL A 99 -20.69 -32.90 2.37
C VAL A 99 -21.78 -32.92 3.43
N SER A 100 -22.21 -34.13 3.80
CA SER A 100 -23.20 -34.33 4.89
C SER A 100 -22.58 -33.90 6.23
N VAL A 101 -23.06 -32.81 6.79
CA VAL A 101 -22.66 -32.26 8.10
C VAL A 101 -23.92 -32.10 8.95
N ARG A 102 -23.85 -32.51 10.19
CA ARG A 102 -24.99 -32.36 11.13
C ARG A 102 -25.13 -30.88 11.54
N SER A 103 -26.34 -30.44 11.87
CA SER A 103 -26.63 -29.12 12.38
C SER A 103 -25.98 -28.90 13.75
N LEU A 104 -25.52 -27.64 13.94
CA LEU A 104 -24.98 -27.23 15.23
C LEU A 104 -26.11 -26.95 16.23
N GLN A 105 -25.77 -27.09 17.50
CA GLN A 105 -26.62 -26.78 18.64
C GLN A 105 -25.94 -25.73 19.51
N SER A 106 -26.71 -24.82 20.12
CA SER A 106 -26.19 -23.89 21.08
C SER A 106 -25.70 -24.57 22.34
N ARG A 107 -24.78 -23.96 23.06
CA ARG A 107 -24.32 -24.43 24.37
C ARG A 107 -25.49 -24.48 25.33
N PRO A 108 -25.46 -25.44 26.29
CA PRO A 108 -26.44 -25.46 27.38
C PRO A 108 -26.44 -24.14 28.15
N GLY A 109 -27.62 -23.57 28.41
CA GLY A 109 -27.76 -22.30 29.10
C GLY A 109 -27.30 -21.08 28.30
N ALA A 110 -27.28 -21.16 26.97
CA ALA A 110 -27.00 -19.99 26.12
C ALA A 110 -28.08 -18.92 26.35
N GLU A 111 -27.62 -17.67 26.45
CA GLU A 111 -28.53 -16.51 26.50
C GLU A 111 -29.25 -16.33 25.17
N PRO A 112 -30.48 -15.80 25.16
CA PRO A 112 -31.18 -15.49 23.92
C PRO A 112 -30.47 -14.42 23.12
N GLY A 113 -30.42 -14.62 21.81
CA GLY A 113 -29.89 -13.61 20.86
C GLY A 113 -30.98 -12.70 20.31
N ALA A 114 -30.57 -11.62 19.70
CA ALA A 114 -31.46 -10.71 18.99
C ALA A 114 -31.21 -10.80 17.48
N VAL A 115 -32.25 -11.10 16.70
CA VAL A 115 -32.18 -11.10 15.24
C VAL A 115 -33.18 -10.13 14.69
N HIS A 116 -32.70 -9.20 13.85
CA HIS A 116 -33.48 -8.16 13.19
C HIS A 116 -33.34 -8.29 11.68
N CYS A 117 -34.47 -8.35 10.97
CA CYS A 117 -34.53 -8.44 9.53
C CYS A 117 -35.23 -7.20 8.96
N ALA A 118 -34.68 -6.60 7.88
CA ALA A 118 -35.29 -5.44 7.27
C ALA A 118 -35.12 -5.43 5.76
N LEU A 119 -36.17 -4.99 5.06
CA LEU A 119 -36.13 -4.62 3.64
C LEU A 119 -36.50 -3.16 3.52
N LEU A 120 -35.59 -2.34 2.98
CA LEU A 120 -35.79 -0.89 2.87
C LEU A 120 -36.09 -0.47 1.43
N SER A 121 -36.60 0.75 1.26
CA SER A 121 -36.93 1.31 -0.05
C SER A 121 -35.71 1.44 -0.95
N ASP A 122 -34.59 1.84 -0.38
CA ASP A 122 -33.38 2.12 -1.13
C ASP A 122 -32.12 1.89 -0.27
N VAL A 123 -30.96 1.96 -0.92
CA VAL A 123 -29.65 1.66 -0.29
C VAL A 123 -29.24 2.70 0.76
N GLU A 124 -29.69 3.96 0.66
CA GLU A 124 -29.39 4.98 1.65
C GLU A 124 -30.21 4.72 2.92
N ALA A 125 -31.49 4.47 2.80
CA ALA A 125 -32.36 4.08 3.90
C ALA A 125 -31.87 2.80 4.60
N GLU A 126 -31.34 1.82 3.86
CA GLU A 126 -30.74 0.62 4.44
C GLU A 126 -29.49 0.94 5.26
N ARG A 127 -28.58 1.76 4.74
CA ARG A 127 -27.38 2.18 5.46
C ARG A 127 -27.73 2.91 6.73
N ASP A 128 -28.72 3.79 6.65
CA ASP A 128 -29.21 4.55 7.79
C ASP A 128 -29.82 3.62 8.85
N TRP A 129 -30.67 2.66 8.46
CA TRP A 129 -31.22 1.67 9.38
C TRP A 129 -30.13 0.85 10.09
N VAL A 130 -29.14 0.33 9.37
CA VAL A 130 -28.02 -0.42 9.95
C VAL A 130 -27.24 0.45 10.92
N ALA A 131 -26.93 1.69 10.51
CA ALA A 131 -26.15 2.60 11.32
C ALA A 131 -26.91 3.04 12.59
N ASP A 132 -28.24 3.25 12.51
CA ASP A 132 -29.09 3.55 13.67
C ASP A 132 -29.14 2.37 14.65
N GLN A 133 -29.31 1.15 14.16
CA GLN A 133 -29.33 -0.07 14.97
C GLN A 133 -28.02 -0.28 15.73
N ILE A 134 -26.89 -0.05 15.09
CA ILE A 134 -25.56 -0.17 15.70
C ILE A 134 -25.33 0.98 16.69
N ALA A 135 -25.60 2.23 16.28
CA ALA A 135 -25.37 3.41 17.10
C ALA A 135 -26.18 3.39 18.39
N ALA A 136 -27.45 2.94 18.32
CA ALA A 136 -28.28 2.82 19.51
C ALA A 136 -27.66 1.89 20.56
N ARG A 137 -27.13 0.74 20.15
CA ARG A 137 -26.49 -0.24 21.04
C ARG A 137 -25.12 0.21 21.51
N TRP A 138 -24.38 0.86 20.64
CA TRP A 138 -23.06 1.42 20.91
C TRP A 138 -23.12 2.50 22.00
N HIS A 139 -24.01 3.47 21.85
CA HIS A 139 -24.18 4.56 22.81
C HIS A 139 -24.85 4.13 24.13
N ASP A 140 -25.71 3.11 24.09
CA ASP A 140 -26.30 2.55 25.32
C ASP A 140 -25.23 1.87 26.19
N GLY A 141 -24.32 1.07 25.59
CA GLY A 141 -23.18 0.50 26.28
C GLY A 141 -22.27 1.57 26.90
N SER A 142 -21.95 2.62 26.13
CA SER A 142 -21.12 3.74 26.59
C SER A 142 -21.76 4.52 27.75
N ARG A 143 -23.09 4.78 27.71
CA ARG A 143 -23.81 5.50 28.79
C ARG A 143 -23.91 4.74 30.09
N ARG A 144 -23.97 3.41 30.03
CA ARG A 144 -24.09 2.57 31.23
C ARG A 144 -22.76 2.28 31.90
N SER A 145 -21.64 2.87 31.43
CA SER A 145 -20.29 2.51 31.89
C SER A 145 -19.97 1.01 31.76
N ALA A 146 -20.73 0.33 30.92
CA ALA A 146 -20.43 -1.06 30.51
C ALA A 146 -19.38 -1.04 29.37
N ALA A 147 -18.70 -2.16 29.15
CA ALA A 147 -17.84 -2.30 28.01
C ALA A 147 -18.65 -2.08 26.71
N VAL A 148 -18.11 -1.27 25.81
CA VAL A 148 -18.72 -1.05 24.49
C VAL A 148 -18.72 -2.38 23.74
N PRO A 149 -19.86 -2.79 23.13
CA PRO A 149 -19.92 -4.08 22.46
C PRO A 149 -19.03 -4.10 21.20
N THR A 150 -18.35 -5.24 20.99
CA THR A 150 -17.69 -5.48 19.71
C THR A 150 -18.72 -5.53 18.59
N ALA A 151 -18.47 -4.85 17.47
CA ALA A 151 -19.42 -4.80 16.37
C ALA A 151 -18.74 -4.86 15.00
N ALA A 152 -19.39 -5.54 14.06
CA ALA A 152 -18.93 -5.56 12.67
C ALA A 152 -20.07 -5.42 11.67
N VAL A 153 -19.74 -4.77 10.53
CA VAL A 153 -20.59 -4.77 9.33
C VAL A 153 -19.90 -5.62 8.24
N LEU A 154 -20.55 -6.70 7.86
CA LEU A 154 -20.00 -7.67 6.92
C LEU A 154 -20.56 -7.40 5.50
N VAL A 155 -19.79 -6.68 4.70
CA VAL A 155 -20.18 -6.35 3.33
C VAL A 155 -19.81 -7.44 2.34
N ARG A 156 -20.56 -7.55 1.24
CA ARG A 156 -20.24 -8.50 0.17
C ARG A 156 -19.19 -7.92 -0.81
N ARG A 157 -19.18 -6.61 -0.99
CA ARG A 157 -18.30 -5.89 -1.92
C ARG A 157 -17.55 -4.79 -1.16
N ASN A 158 -16.28 -4.61 -1.47
CA ASN A 158 -15.45 -3.55 -0.87
C ASN A 158 -16.01 -2.14 -1.11
N ALA A 159 -16.64 -1.91 -2.27
CA ALA A 159 -17.23 -0.62 -2.62
C ALA A 159 -18.38 -0.19 -1.67
N ASP A 160 -19.00 -1.14 -0.95
CA ASP A 160 -20.06 -0.84 0.00
C ASP A 160 -19.54 -0.40 1.38
N ALA A 161 -18.22 -0.53 1.63
CA ALA A 161 -17.62 -0.25 2.94
C ALA A 161 -17.57 1.25 3.26
N SER A 162 -17.08 2.09 2.34
CA SER A 162 -16.93 3.53 2.56
C SER A 162 -18.26 4.24 2.82
N PRO A 163 -19.35 4.04 2.04
CA PRO A 163 -20.63 4.66 2.34
C PRO A 163 -21.25 4.20 3.66
N MET A 164 -20.99 2.97 4.09
CA MET A 164 -21.43 2.47 5.39
C MET A 164 -20.62 3.12 6.53
N ALA A 165 -19.31 3.29 6.34
CA ALA A 165 -18.46 4.00 7.28
C ALA A 165 -18.93 5.44 7.49
N GLU A 166 -19.29 6.14 6.41
CA GLU A 166 -19.86 7.49 6.48
C GLU A 166 -21.17 7.54 7.27
N ALA A 167 -22.05 6.56 7.08
CA ALA A 167 -23.33 6.49 7.78
C ALA A 167 -23.15 6.29 9.29
N LEU A 168 -22.18 5.48 9.71
CA LEU A 168 -21.82 5.27 11.11
C LEU A 168 -21.12 6.49 11.72
N ASN A 169 -20.16 7.08 10.99
CA ASN A 169 -19.43 8.28 11.43
C ASN A 169 -20.36 9.46 11.66
N ARG A 170 -21.38 9.65 10.79
CA ARG A 170 -22.42 10.69 10.99
C ARG A 170 -23.18 10.53 12.31
N ARG A 171 -23.19 9.33 12.87
CA ARG A 171 -23.83 9.02 14.16
C ARG A 171 -22.86 9.02 15.34
N GLY A 172 -21.61 9.46 15.10
CA GLY A 172 -20.57 9.52 16.13
C GLY A 172 -20.07 8.14 16.58
N VAL A 173 -20.20 7.14 15.73
CA VAL A 173 -19.66 5.79 15.96
C VAL A 173 -18.30 5.67 15.29
N PRO A 174 -17.23 5.37 16.02
CA PRO A 174 -15.91 5.17 15.43
C PRO A 174 -15.86 3.91 14.56
N VAL A 175 -15.23 4.00 13.40
CA VAL A 175 -15.22 2.95 12.38
C VAL A 175 -13.81 2.62 11.94
N GLU A 176 -13.56 1.34 11.71
CA GLU A 176 -12.36 0.83 11.04
C GLU A 176 -12.78 0.05 9.79
N VAL A 177 -12.30 0.48 8.62
CA VAL A 177 -12.47 -0.27 7.37
C VAL A 177 -11.30 -1.24 7.22
N VAL A 178 -11.60 -2.54 7.24
CA VAL A 178 -10.60 -3.60 7.22
C VAL A 178 -10.48 -4.21 5.82
N GLY A 179 -9.25 -4.35 5.35
CA GLY A 179 -8.93 -4.90 4.05
C GLY A 179 -8.48 -3.85 3.03
N LEU A 180 -7.47 -4.20 2.23
CA LEU A 180 -6.77 -3.24 1.36
C LEU A 180 -7.71 -2.51 0.38
N ALA A 181 -8.58 -3.22 -0.31
CA ALA A 181 -9.49 -2.60 -1.28
C ALA A 181 -10.51 -1.65 -0.63
N GLY A 182 -10.96 -1.96 0.60
CA GLY A 182 -11.79 -1.05 1.38
C GLY A 182 -11.01 0.17 1.87
N LEU A 183 -9.77 -0.05 2.31
CA LEU A 183 -8.86 0.98 2.79
C LEU A 183 -8.53 2.02 1.69
N LEU A 184 -8.37 1.57 0.43
CA LEU A 184 -8.13 2.46 -0.71
C LEU A 184 -9.32 3.38 -1.03
N ALA A 185 -10.52 3.01 -0.63
CA ALA A 185 -11.72 3.82 -0.80
C ALA A 185 -11.88 4.90 0.30
N VAL A 186 -11.11 4.81 1.39
CA VAL A 186 -11.12 5.81 2.47
C VAL A 186 -10.53 7.12 1.96
N PRO A 187 -11.23 8.26 2.12
CA PRO A 187 -10.87 9.53 1.47
C PRO A 187 -9.42 9.97 1.71
N GLU A 188 -8.93 9.91 2.94
CA GLU A 188 -7.57 10.32 3.30
C GLU A 188 -6.49 9.42 2.68
N VAL A 189 -6.75 8.11 2.56
CA VAL A 189 -5.86 7.17 1.88
C VAL A 189 -5.88 7.38 0.37
N ALA A 190 -7.08 7.58 -0.18
CA ALA A 190 -7.25 7.87 -1.60
C ALA A 190 -6.55 9.18 -2.02
N ASP A 191 -6.47 10.17 -1.14
CA ASP A 191 -5.74 11.42 -1.39
C ASP A 191 -4.22 11.19 -1.43
N ILE A 192 -3.68 10.35 -0.54
CA ILE A 192 -2.27 9.93 -0.57
C ILE A 192 -1.95 9.17 -1.86
N VAL A 193 -2.79 8.21 -2.23
CA VAL A 193 -2.62 7.42 -3.46
C VAL A 193 -2.71 8.31 -4.70
N ALA A 194 -3.63 9.29 -4.73
CA ALA A 194 -3.75 10.24 -5.82
C ALA A 194 -2.49 11.12 -5.96
N MET A 195 -1.92 11.61 -4.84
CA MET A 195 -0.68 12.38 -4.86
C MET A 195 0.49 11.50 -5.31
N LEU A 196 0.63 10.28 -4.81
CA LEU A 196 1.66 9.33 -5.25
C LEU A 196 1.55 9.06 -6.76
N ARG A 197 0.33 8.82 -7.25
CA ARG A 197 0.06 8.60 -8.68
C ARG A 197 0.46 9.82 -9.51
N LEU A 198 0.13 11.02 -9.07
CA LEU A 198 0.51 12.27 -9.73
C LEU A 198 2.03 12.50 -9.74
N CYS A 199 2.74 12.06 -8.71
CA CYS A 199 4.21 12.12 -8.68
C CYS A 199 4.84 11.18 -9.71
N VAL A 200 4.30 9.97 -9.87
CA VAL A 200 4.85 8.91 -10.74
C VAL A 200 4.42 9.08 -12.19
N ASP A 201 3.14 9.41 -12.42
CA ASP A 201 2.54 9.53 -13.75
C ASP A 201 1.97 10.94 -13.97
N PRO A 202 2.66 11.79 -14.74
CA PRO A 202 2.16 13.13 -15.07
C PRO A 202 0.82 13.12 -15.82
N THR A 203 0.49 12.03 -16.52
CA THR A 203 -0.74 11.90 -17.31
C THR A 203 -1.96 11.51 -16.49
N ALA A 204 -1.79 11.24 -15.19
CA ALA A 204 -2.85 10.83 -14.27
C ALA A 204 -3.84 11.97 -13.97
N GLY A 205 -4.62 12.40 -14.97
CA GLY A 205 -5.52 13.55 -14.87
C GLY A 205 -6.58 13.43 -13.77
N ALA A 206 -7.14 12.23 -13.54
CA ALA A 206 -8.10 11.99 -12.47
C ALA A 206 -7.47 12.20 -11.08
N ALA A 207 -6.24 11.75 -10.88
CA ALA A 207 -5.49 11.98 -9.66
C ALA A 207 -5.18 13.48 -9.46
N ALA A 208 -4.77 14.15 -10.54
CA ALA A 208 -4.54 15.60 -10.52
C ALA A 208 -5.82 16.37 -10.10
N VAL A 209 -6.98 16.06 -10.70
CA VAL A 209 -8.24 16.71 -10.34
C VAL A 209 -8.60 16.45 -8.89
N ARG A 210 -8.44 15.21 -8.39
CA ARG A 210 -8.70 14.90 -6.99
C ARG A 210 -7.83 15.75 -6.04
N VAL A 211 -6.54 15.85 -6.30
CA VAL A 211 -5.60 16.67 -5.52
C VAL A 211 -6.01 18.15 -5.57
N LEU A 212 -6.23 18.70 -6.78
CA LEU A 212 -6.55 20.12 -6.99
C LEU A 212 -7.86 20.54 -6.30
N THR A 213 -8.88 19.68 -6.32
CA THR A 213 -10.21 19.97 -5.77
C THR A 213 -10.38 19.51 -4.33
N GLY A 214 -9.44 18.72 -3.83
CA GLY A 214 -9.44 18.16 -2.48
C GLY A 214 -9.37 19.22 -1.37
N PRO A 215 -9.48 18.80 -0.11
CA PRO A 215 -9.66 19.70 1.04
C PRO A 215 -8.52 20.69 1.25
N ARG A 216 -7.29 20.31 0.88
CA ARG A 216 -6.11 21.18 1.01
C ARG A 216 -6.10 22.33 -0.02
N TRP A 217 -6.30 22.00 -1.31
CA TRP A 217 -6.12 22.96 -2.40
C TRP A 217 -7.38 23.68 -2.80
N ARG A 218 -8.54 23.02 -2.77
CA ARG A 218 -9.88 23.57 -2.96
C ARG A 218 -9.99 24.50 -4.17
N LEU A 219 -9.45 24.08 -5.31
CA LEU A 219 -9.59 24.85 -6.56
C LEU A 219 -11.02 24.70 -7.10
N GLY A 220 -11.62 25.82 -7.46
CA GLY A 220 -12.93 25.84 -8.10
C GLY A 220 -12.85 25.54 -9.59
N ALA A 221 -14.01 25.30 -10.23
CA ALA A 221 -14.13 24.95 -11.63
C ALA A 221 -13.44 25.95 -12.57
N ARG A 222 -13.50 27.27 -12.25
CA ARG A 222 -12.86 28.32 -13.01
C ARG A 222 -11.35 28.13 -13.10
N ASP A 223 -10.70 27.87 -11.97
CA ASP A 223 -9.24 27.76 -11.88
C ASP A 223 -8.77 26.43 -12.50
N VAL A 224 -9.51 25.33 -12.29
CA VAL A 224 -9.24 24.04 -12.94
C VAL A 224 -9.38 24.14 -14.45
N ALA A 225 -10.41 24.82 -14.97
CA ALA A 225 -10.57 25.06 -16.40
C ALA A 225 -9.48 25.96 -16.99
N ALA A 226 -8.99 26.94 -16.23
CA ALA A 226 -7.86 27.78 -16.63
C ALA A 226 -6.57 26.96 -16.69
N LEU A 227 -6.36 26.07 -15.71
CA LEU A 227 -5.20 25.17 -15.65
C LEU A 227 -5.21 24.17 -16.81
N TRP A 228 -6.39 23.62 -17.16
CA TRP A 228 -6.53 22.77 -18.34
C TRP A 228 -6.19 23.48 -19.65
N ARG A 229 -6.66 24.73 -19.81
CA ARG A 229 -6.28 25.55 -20.98
C ARG A 229 -4.78 25.79 -21.05
N ARG A 230 -4.14 25.95 -19.90
CA ARG A 230 -2.68 26.08 -19.85
C ARG A 230 -2.00 24.77 -20.24
N ALA A 231 -2.47 23.62 -19.75
CA ALA A 231 -1.95 22.33 -20.14
C ALA A 231 -2.02 22.10 -21.66
N ALA A 232 -3.15 22.44 -22.27
CA ALA A 232 -3.32 22.37 -23.73
C ALA A 232 -2.37 23.32 -24.47
N ALA A 233 -2.17 24.55 -23.98
CA ALA A 233 -1.28 25.54 -24.57
C ALA A 233 0.22 25.20 -24.41
N LEU A 234 0.59 24.35 -23.46
CA LEU A 234 1.96 23.85 -23.31
C LEU A 234 2.32 22.83 -24.40
N VAL A 235 1.34 22.05 -24.85
CA VAL A 235 1.51 21.06 -25.93
C VAL A 235 1.44 21.70 -27.32
N ASP A 236 0.48 22.63 -27.54
CA ASP A 236 0.32 23.35 -28.80
C ASP A 236 0.22 24.86 -28.60
N PRO A 237 1.36 25.60 -28.61
CA PRO A 237 1.37 27.03 -28.39
C PRO A 237 0.62 27.86 -29.47
N GLY A 238 0.23 27.24 -30.58
CA GLY A 238 -0.45 27.88 -31.69
C GLY A 238 -1.97 27.73 -31.76
N SER A 239 -2.57 26.91 -30.89
CA SER A 239 -4.02 26.65 -30.90
C SER A 239 -4.79 27.58 -29.95
N PRO A 240 -5.54 28.57 -30.45
CA PRO A 240 -6.26 29.52 -29.60
C PRO A 240 -7.56 28.94 -28.96
N ASN A 241 -8.00 27.73 -29.29
CA ASN A 241 -9.20 27.11 -28.74
C ASN A 241 -9.11 25.58 -28.80
N ALA A 242 -8.80 24.97 -27.68
CA ALA A 242 -8.90 23.50 -27.49
C ALA A 242 -10.39 23.05 -27.39
N SER A 243 -11.27 23.61 -28.21
CA SER A 243 -12.68 23.20 -28.29
C SER A 243 -13.01 22.93 -29.72
N SER A 244 -12.52 21.89 -30.32
CA SER A 244 -13.14 21.43 -31.54
C SER A 244 -12.84 20.00 -31.91
N ALA A 245 -13.87 19.45 -32.49
CA ALA A 245 -13.92 18.40 -33.45
C ALA A 245 -13.15 17.09 -33.17
N THR A 246 -13.93 16.02 -33.21
CA THR A 246 -13.54 14.61 -33.17
C THR A 246 -12.30 14.29 -34.04
N ALA A 247 -12.01 15.09 -35.07
CA ALA A 247 -10.86 14.92 -35.95
C ALA A 247 -9.53 15.30 -35.27
N ASP A 248 -9.53 16.34 -34.41
CA ASP A 248 -8.32 16.79 -33.67
C ASP A 248 -8.01 15.82 -32.54
N ILE A 249 -9.05 15.21 -31.94
CA ILE A 249 -8.89 14.13 -30.92
C ILE A 249 -8.22 12.90 -31.55
N VAL A 250 -8.61 12.54 -32.79
CA VAL A 250 -8.02 11.38 -33.49
C VAL A 250 -6.57 11.67 -33.92
N ALA A 251 -6.25 12.90 -34.32
CA ALA A 251 -4.88 13.31 -34.63
C ALA A 251 -3.97 13.35 -33.39
N ALA A 252 -4.52 13.70 -32.22
CA ALA A 252 -3.82 13.70 -30.94
C ALA A 252 -3.63 12.28 -30.36
N LEU A 253 -4.25 11.25 -30.89
CA LEU A 253 -4.12 9.85 -30.49
C LEU A 253 -3.01 9.09 -31.22
N GLY A 254 -2.16 9.77 -32.00
CA GLY A 254 -0.97 9.18 -32.60
C GLY A 254 0.04 8.77 -31.51
N PRO A 255 0.85 7.71 -31.75
CA PRO A 255 1.82 7.22 -30.75
C PRO A 255 2.90 8.24 -30.35
N ASP A 256 3.07 9.30 -31.15
CA ASP A 256 4.06 10.38 -30.92
C ASP A 256 3.39 11.72 -30.54
N ALA A 257 2.12 11.74 -30.21
CA ALA A 257 1.42 12.98 -29.85
C ALA A 257 1.63 13.29 -28.36
N ASP A 258 2.20 14.46 -28.08
CA ASP A 258 2.29 14.98 -26.72
C ASP A 258 0.89 15.14 -26.11
N THR A 259 0.66 14.55 -24.95
CA THR A 259 -0.63 14.60 -24.26
C THR A 259 -0.64 15.76 -23.28
N ALA A 260 -1.66 16.63 -23.34
CA ALA A 260 -1.82 17.72 -22.39
C ALA A 260 -1.98 17.16 -20.97
N CYS A 261 -1.08 17.54 -20.06
CA CYS A 261 -1.06 17.09 -18.68
C CYS A 261 -1.33 18.23 -17.69
N LEU A 262 -2.22 18.01 -16.74
CA LEU A 262 -2.43 18.94 -15.64
C LEU A 262 -1.17 19.10 -14.77
N ALA A 263 -0.36 18.07 -14.65
CA ALA A 263 0.88 18.11 -13.88
C ALA A 263 1.88 19.15 -14.43
N ASP A 264 2.00 19.28 -15.75
CA ASP A 264 2.88 20.27 -16.38
C ASP A 264 2.36 21.70 -16.16
N ALA A 265 1.04 21.87 -16.29
CA ALA A 265 0.42 23.15 -15.99
C ALA A 265 0.48 23.54 -14.51
N ILE A 266 0.49 22.58 -13.58
CA ILE A 266 0.73 22.83 -12.15
C ILE A 266 2.15 23.36 -11.94
N CYS A 267 3.13 22.82 -12.64
CA CYS A 267 4.54 23.27 -12.55
C CYS A 267 4.78 24.59 -13.27
N ASP A 268 4.06 24.84 -14.38
CA ASP A 268 4.11 26.10 -15.15
C ASP A 268 2.67 26.63 -15.40
N PRO A 269 2.04 27.30 -14.44
CA PRO A 269 0.66 27.78 -14.57
C PRO A 269 0.50 29.00 -15.48
N GLY A 270 1.60 29.63 -15.88
CA GLY A 270 1.56 30.86 -16.70
C GLY A 270 1.07 32.10 -15.93
N PRO A 271 0.43 33.06 -16.61
CA PRO A 271 0.15 34.36 -16.00
C PRO A 271 -0.96 34.30 -14.94
N ALA A 272 -0.74 34.95 -13.80
CA ALA A 272 -1.64 35.01 -12.67
C ALA A 272 -3.05 35.53 -13.01
N ALA A 273 -3.18 36.37 -14.01
CA ALA A 273 -4.44 36.96 -14.45
C ALA A 273 -5.46 35.94 -14.99
N ALA A 274 -5.01 34.74 -15.37
CA ALA A 274 -5.87 33.66 -15.84
C ALA A 274 -6.67 32.99 -14.71
N TYR A 275 -6.26 33.16 -13.48
CA TYR A 275 -6.78 32.47 -12.29
C TYR A 275 -7.39 33.46 -11.29
N SER A 276 -8.08 32.92 -10.27
CA SER A 276 -8.33 33.69 -9.07
C SER A 276 -7.03 33.90 -8.29
N ALA A 277 -6.90 34.99 -7.56
CA ALA A 277 -5.68 35.28 -6.79
C ALA A 277 -5.34 34.14 -5.80
N ALA A 278 -6.35 33.62 -5.11
CA ALA A 278 -6.18 32.49 -4.21
C ALA A 278 -5.83 31.19 -4.96
N GLY A 279 -6.48 30.94 -6.11
CA GLY A 279 -6.23 29.76 -6.93
C GLY A 279 -4.80 29.74 -7.46
N HIS A 280 -4.32 30.86 -8.02
CA HIS A 280 -2.95 30.98 -8.52
C HIS A 280 -1.91 30.71 -7.42
N ALA A 281 -2.08 31.33 -6.23
CA ALA A 281 -1.15 31.12 -5.12
C ALA A 281 -1.10 29.64 -4.69
N ARG A 282 -2.26 28.94 -4.65
CA ARG A 282 -2.35 27.52 -4.33
C ARG A 282 -1.70 26.65 -5.37
N ILE A 283 -1.88 26.93 -6.67
CA ILE A 283 -1.26 26.18 -7.77
C ILE A 283 0.27 26.30 -7.69
N ILE A 284 0.81 27.52 -7.49
CA ILE A 284 2.26 27.74 -7.33
C ILE A 284 2.81 26.92 -6.15
N THR A 285 2.09 26.91 -5.03
CA THR A 285 2.52 26.16 -3.85
C THR A 285 2.50 24.65 -4.13
N LEU A 286 1.43 24.13 -4.74
CA LEU A 286 1.33 22.73 -5.15
C LEU A 286 2.45 22.34 -6.14
N GLY A 287 2.78 23.21 -7.10
CA GLY A 287 3.85 22.97 -8.07
C GLY A 287 5.21 22.77 -7.38
N ARG A 288 5.52 23.60 -6.37
CA ARG A 288 6.74 23.46 -5.56
C ARG A 288 6.74 22.16 -4.76
N GLU A 289 5.62 21.84 -4.10
CA GLU A 289 5.48 20.61 -3.32
C GLU A 289 5.58 19.36 -4.21
N LEU A 290 4.94 19.36 -5.37
CA LEU A 290 5.01 18.26 -6.34
C LEU A 290 6.43 18.04 -6.85
N THR A 291 7.15 19.14 -7.16
CA THR A 291 8.56 19.06 -7.57
C THR A 291 9.43 18.50 -6.44
N ALA A 292 9.22 18.95 -5.21
CA ALA A 292 9.95 18.43 -4.05
C ALA A 292 9.66 16.93 -3.82
N LEU A 293 8.40 16.50 -3.92
CA LEU A 293 8.02 15.09 -3.77
C LEU A 293 8.62 14.21 -4.87
N ARG A 294 8.66 14.71 -6.11
CA ARG A 294 9.30 14.00 -7.23
C ARG A 294 10.80 13.77 -7.02
N ALA A 295 11.48 14.69 -6.36
CA ALA A 295 12.89 14.51 -5.99
C ALA A 295 13.10 13.36 -4.96
N HIS A 296 12.02 12.91 -4.29
CA HIS A 296 12.05 11.80 -3.34
C HIS A 296 11.54 10.47 -3.92
N LEU A 297 11.28 10.37 -5.23
CA LEU A 297 10.76 9.14 -5.85
C LEU A 297 11.70 7.93 -5.72
N GLU A 298 12.99 8.16 -5.58
CA GLU A 298 14.01 7.12 -5.36
C GLU A 298 14.20 6.77 -3.87
N SER A 299 13.55 7.50 -2.97
CA SER A 299 13.59 7.17 -1.54
C SER A 299 12.82 5.87 -1.25
N PRO A 300 13.10 5.19 -0.13
CA PRO A 300 12.29 4.05 0.30
C PRO A 300 10.81 4.40 0.32
N LEU A 301 9.96 3.48 -0.17
CA LEU A 301 8.53 3.73 -0.30
C LEU A 301 7.84 4.18 1.00
N PRO A 302 8.15 3.61 2.19
CA PRO A 302 7.58 4.10 3.42
C PRO A 302 7.92 5.58 3.71
N ASP A 303 9.15 6.00 3.40
CA ASP A 303 9.58 7.39 3.60
C ASP A 303 8.89 8.34 2.60
N LEU A 304 8.77 7.94 1.33
CA LEU A 304 8.04 8.69 0.32
C LEU A 304 6.56 8.87 0.71
N VAL A 305 5.91 7.81 1.15
CA VAL A 305 4.49 7.86 1.56
C VAL A 305 4.33 8.70 2.84
N ALA A 306 5.25 8.60 3.79
CA ALA A 306 5.26 9.44 4.99
C ALA A 306 5.45 10.93 4.62
N GLU A 307 6.30 11.25 3.66
CA GLU A 307 6.49 12.62 3.19
C GLU A 307 5.24 13.15 2.44
N ILE A 308 4.61 12.33 1.59
CA ILE A 308 3.32 12.69 0.97
C ILE A 308 2.26 12.97 2.03
N ARG A 309 2.14 12.11 3.04
CA ARG A 309 1.23 12.25 4.17
C ARG A 309 1.47 13.57 4.92
N ARG A 310 2.74 13.90 5.19
CA ARG A 310 3.15 15.16 5.81
C ARG A 310 2.81 16.39 4.97
N VAL A 311 3.12 16.35 3.67
CA VAL A 311 2.87 17.44 2.72
C VAL A 311 1.37 17.69 2.57
N LEU A 312 0.54 16.65 2.46
CA LEU A 312 -0.91 16.79 2.40
C LEU A 312 -1.53 17.26 3.71
N GLY A 313 -0.86 17.06 4.85
CA GLY A 313 -1.35 17.44 6.17
C GLY A 313 -2.55 16.61 6.63
N VAL A 314 -2.74 15.41 6.06
CA VAL A 314 -3.91 14.56 6.34
C VAL A 314 -3.99 14.12 7.80
N ASP A 315 -2.86 13.93 8.47
CA ASP A 315 -2.82 13.61 9.91
C ASP A 315 -3.48 14.71 10.77
N ALA A 316 -3.18 15.96 10.46
CA ALA A 316 -3.80 17.08 11.18
C ALA A 316 -5.30 17.15 10.90
N GLU A 317 -5.72 16.92 9.65
CA GLU A 317 -7.12 16.96 9.26
C GLU A 317 -7.94 15.85 9.92
N VAL A 318 -7.47 14.61 9.87
CA VAL A 318 -8.19 13.46 10.46
C VAL A 318 -8.28 13.59 11.98
N ARG A 319 -7.22 14.05 12.65
CA ARG A 319 -7.25 14.31 14.10
C ARG A 319 -8.19 15.43 14.46
N ALA A 320 -8.17 16.53 13.70
CA ALA A 320 -9.07 17.66 13.91
C ALA A 320 -10.53 17.32 13.63
N ALA A 321 -10.79 16.31 12.79
CA ALA A 321 -12.14 15.84 12.50
C ALA A 321 -12.76 15.05 13.65
N GLN A 322 -11.94 14.52 14.58
CA GLN A 322 -12.42 13.70 15.68
C GLN A 322 -12.92 14.55 16.85
N PRO A 323 -13.96 14.11 17.57
CA PRO A 323 -14.34 14.72 18.85
C PRO A 323 -13.19 14.62 19.86
N VAL A 324 -12.99 15.64 20.67
CA VAL A 324 -11.96 15.65 21.74
C VAL A 324 -12.14 14.49 22.73
N SER A 325 -13.37 13.99 22.87
CA SER A 325 -13.70 12.83 23.72
C SER A 325 -13.49 11.48 23.05
N ALA A 326 -13.08 11.44 21.78
CA ALA A 326 -12.83 10.17 21.09
C ALA A 326 -11.60 9.50 21.70
N GLY A 327 -11.73 8.23 22.04
CA GLY A 327 -10.61 7.41 22.54
C GLY A 327 -9.60 6.98 21.47
N TRP A 328 -9.71 7.49 20.24
CA TRP A 328 -8.92 7.12 19.07
C TRP A 328 -8.41 8.37 18.34
N SER A 329 -7.29 8.22 17.61
CA SER A 329 -6.58 9.35 17.00
C SER A 329 -7.16 9.80 15.66
N GLY A 330 -7.91 8.93 14.99
CA GLY A 330 -8.37 9.12 13.61
C GLY A 330 -7.33 8.77 12.54
N THR A 331 -6.11 8.40 12.92
CA THR A 331 -5.02 8.07 11.97
C THR A 331 -4.95 6.59 11.60
N GLU A 332 -5.84 5.76 12.12
CA GLU A 332 -5.80 4.31 12.03
C GLU A 332 -5.76 3.80 10.59
N HIS A 333 -6.54 4.40 9.69
CA HIS A 333 -6.50 4.05 8.27
C HIS A 333 -5.20 4.46 7.59
N LEU A 334 -4.64 5.62 7.98
CA LEU A 334 -3.36 6.10 7.48
C LEU A 334 -2.22 5.20 7.93
N ASP A 335 -2.28 4.72 9.17
CA ASP A 335 -1.27 3.84 9.75
C ASP A 335 -1.37 2.44 9.14
N ALA A 336 -2.59 1.90 8.96
CA ALA A 336 -2.82 0.64 8.25
C ALA A 336 -2.34 0.69 6.79
N PHE A 337 -2.49 1.84 6.12
CA PHE A 337 -1.93 2.02 4.78
C PHE A 337 -0.40 2.06 4.81
N GLY A 338 0.20 2.68 5.82
CA GLY A 338 1.64 2.66 6.06
C GLY A 338 2.19 1.23 6.21
N ASP A 339 1.48 0.38 6.96
CA ASP A 339 1.84 -1.03 7.12
C ASP A 339 1.79 -1.80 5.79
N VAL A 340 0.78 -1.55 4.96
CA VAL A 340 0.69 -2.15 3.61
C VAL A 340 1.88 -1.75 2.74
N VAL A 341 2.29 -0.47 2.78
CA VAL A 341 3.44 0.03 2.03
C VAL A 341 4.74 -0.59 2.55
N ALA A 342 4.91 -0.71 3.86
CA ALA A 342 6.06 -1.33 4.49
C ALA A 342 6.17 -2.82 4.11
N ASP A 343 5.07 -3.55 4.17
CA ASP A 343 4.99 -4.95 3.75
C ASP A 343 5.36 -5.13 2.28
N PHE A 344 4.82 -4.29 1.39
CA PHE A 344 5.18 -4.32 -0.01
C PHE A 344 6.67 -4.04 -0.22
N SER A 345 7.22 -3.06 0.49
CA SER A 345 8.63 -2.68 0.42
C SER A 345 9.58 -3.79 0.87
N SER A 346 9.14 -4.65 1.80
CA SER A 346 9.95 -5.75 2.32
C SER A 346 10.19 -6.91 1.33
N ARG A 347 9.42 -6.98 0.22
CA ARG A 347 9.40 -8.12 -0.71
C ARG A 347 10.42 -8.04 -1.85
N GLY A 348 11.38 -7.11 -1.81
CA GLY A 348 12.44 -6.98 -2.83
C GLY A 348 12.52 -5.57 -3.43
N SER A 349 12.87 -5.45 -4.72
CA SER A 349 13.00 -4.16 -5.41
C SER A 349 11.64 -3.46 -5.57
N ALA A 350 11.16 -2.82 -4.52
CA ALA A 350 9.89 -2.13 -4.50
C ALA A 350 10.03 -0.72 -5.09
N THR A 351 9.31 -0.43 -6.16
CA THR A 351 9.25 0.90 -6.78
C THR A 351 7.87 1.54 -6.57
N ALA A 352 7.80 2.87 -6.68
CA ALA A 352 6.53 3.59 -6.59
C ALA A 352 5.53 3.15 -7.68
N SER A 353 5.99 2.91 -8.90
CA SER A 353 5.15 2.35 -9.98
C SER A 353 4.67 0.93 -9.68
N GLY A 354 5.55 0.09 -9.11
CA GLY A 354 5.19 -1.26 -8.68
C GLY A 354 4.15 -1.26 -7.56
N LEU A 355 4.28 -0.35 -6.60
CA LEU A 355 3.27 -0.17 -5.56
C LEU A 355 1.93 0.24 -6.16
N LEU A 356 1.88 1.21 -7.07
CA LEU A 356 0.64 1.62 -7.73
C LEU A 356 -0.02 0.48 -8.50
N ALA A 357 0.75 -0.31 -9.26
CA ALA A 357 0.23 -1.49 -9.96
C ALA A 357 -0.32 -2.55 -8.98
N TYR A 358 0.33 -2.74 -7.84
CA TYR A 358 -0.15 -3.61 -6.77
C TYR A 358 -1.49 -3.12 -6.19
N LEU A 359 -1.60 -1.80 -5.92
CA LEU A 359 -2.83 -1.21 -5.41
C LEU A 359 -3.98 -1.29 -6.42
N ASP A 360 -3.71 -1.02 -7.71
CA ASP A 360 -4.69 -1.17 -8.79
C ASP A 360 -5.20 -2.61 -8.92
N THR A 361 -4.29 -3.59 -8.81
CA THR A 361 -4.67 -5.00 -8.80
C THR A 361 -5.53 -5.35 -7.60
N ALA A 362 -5.20 -4.84 -6.42
CA ALA A 362 -5.97 -5.06 -5.20
C ALA A 362 -7.38 -4.44 -5.27
N GLU A 363 -7.55 -3.33 -5.96
CA GLU A 363 -8.83 -2.69 -6.19
C GLU A 363 -9.71 -3.49 -7.18
N GLN A 364 -9.10 -4.02 -8.25
CA GLN A 364 -9.81 -4.73 -9.32
C GLN A 364 -10.20 -6.16 -8.92
N VAL A 365 -9.39 -6.82 -8.10
CA VAL A 365 -9.63 -8.19 -7.67
C VAL A 365 -10.44 -8.18 -6.38
N GLU A 366 -11.75 -8.37 -6.50
CA GLU A 366 -12.75 -8.29 -5.41
C GLU A 366 -12.40 -9.19 -4.18
N ASN A 367 -11.69 -10.29 -4.42
CA ASN A 367 -11.22 -11.23 -3.40
C ASN A 367 -9.69 -11.21 -3.25
N GLY A 368 -9.06 -10.16 -3.70
CA GLY A 368 -7.65 -9.98 -3.93
C GLY A 368 -6.72 -10.49 -2.85
N LEU A 369 -5.79 -9.87 -2.42
CA LEU A 369 -4.73 -10.25 -1.51
C LEU A 369 -5.29 -10.66 -0.15
N ALA A 370 -4.76 -11.72 0.43
CA ALA A 370 -5.17 -12.17 1.76
C ALA A 370 -5.10 -10.98 2.72
N PRO A 371 -6.18 -10.68 3.46
CA PRO A 371 -6.11 -9.65 4.48
C PRO A 371 -5.01 -10.03 5.48
N ALA A 372 -4.30 -9.03 6.00
CA ALA A 372 -3.49 -9.21 7.19
C ALA A 372 -4.32 -9.84 8.31
N GLU A 373 -3.70 -10.42 9.31
CA GLU A 373 -4.43 -10.95 10.46
C GLU A 373 -5.29 -9.83 11.05
N VAL A 374 -6.62 -10.03 10.97
CA VAL A 374 -7.59 -9.07 11.51
C VAL A 374 -7.81 -9.41 12.97
N THR A 375 -7.53 -8.47 13.85
CA THR A 375 -7.87 -8.58 15.27
C THR A 375 -9.21 -7.90 15.54
N VAL A 376 -10.03 -8.48 16.41
CA VAL A 376 -11.29 -7.88 16.83
C VAL A 376 -11.01 -6.69 17.74
N SER A 377 -11.55 -5.52 17.39
CA SER A 377 -11.40 -4.27 18.15
C SER A 377 -12.67 -4.00 18.97
N ALA A 378 -12.50 -3.59 20.23
CA ALA A 378 -13.61 -3.27 21.11
C ALA A 378 -13.96 -1.77 21.16
N ASP A 379 -13.13 -0.92 20.55
CA ASP A 379 -13.25 0.54 20.60
C ASP A 379 -13.80 1.16 19.29
N ARG A 380 -14.12 0.32 18.31
CA ARG A 380 -14.63 0.74 16.99
C ARG A 380 -15.45 -0.35 16.31
N VAL A 381 -16.30 0.05 15.38
CA VAL A 381 -17.05 -0.86 14.52
C VAL A 381 -16.19 -1.22 13.31
N GLN A 382 -15.97 -2.51 13.09
CA GLN A 382 -15.17 -2.98 11.97
C GLN A 382 -16.06 -3.22 10.75
N ILE A 383 -15.68 -2.66 9.60
CA ILE A 383 -16.33 -2.93 8.31
C ILE A 383 -15.37 -3.75 7.45
N LEU A 384 -15.80 -4.93 7.07
CA LEU A 384 -14.96 -5.86 6.31
C LEU A 384 -15.82 -6.75 5.41
N THR A 385 -15.17 -7.41 4.46
CA THR A 385 -15.89 -8.40 3.64
C THR A 385 -16.20 -9.66 4.45
N VAL A 386 -17.29 -10.35 4.06
CA VAL A 386 -17.63 -11.64 4.69
C VAL A 386 -16.47 -12.64 4.63
N HIS A 387 -15.65 -12.62 3.58
CA HIS A 387 -14.48 -13.48 3.45
C HIS A 387 -13.41 -13.18 4.52
N ALA A 388 -13.16 -11.89 4.76
CA ALA A 388 -12.20 -11.44 5.78
C ALA A 388 -12.69 -11.76 7.22
N ALA A 389 -14.01 -11.81 7.43
CA ALA A 389 -14.63 -12.12 8.73
C ALA A 389 -14.48 -13.58 9.15
N LYS A 390 -14.02 -14.47 8.27
CA LYS A 390 -13.90 -15.89 8.58
C LYS A 390 -12.92 -16.14 9.74
N GLY A 391 -13.39 -16.80 10.78
CA GLY A 391 -12.60 -17.11 11.98
C GLY A 391 -12.74 -16.09 13.11
N LEU A 392 -13.35 -14.93 12.83
CA LEU A 392 -13.61 -13.88 13.80
C LEU A 392 -15.02 -13.98 14.38
N GLU A 393 -15.32 -13.18 15.41
CA GLU A 393 -16.61 -13.10 16.07
C GLU A 393 -16.82 -11.74 16.72
N TRP A 394 -18.07 -11.28 16.77
CA TRP A 394 -18.47 -10.00 17.37
C TRP A 394 -19.81 -10.13 18.05
N GLN A 395 -20.01 -9.31 19.07
CA GLN A 395 -21.30 -9.29 19.79
C GLN A 395 -22.45 -8.80 18.91
N ILE A 396 -22.16 -7.86 18.00
CA ILE A 396 -23.12 -7.32 17.03
C ILE A 396 -22.57 -7.52 15.62
N VAL A 397 -23.33 -8.18 14.79
CA VAL A 397 -22.98 -8.37 13.37
C VAL A 397 -24.13 -7.87 12.49
N ALA A 398 -23.80 -6.98 11.55
CA ALA A 398 -24.70 -6.57 10.48
C ALA A 398 -24.26 -7.19 9.15
N VAL A 399 -25.24 -7.75 8.41
CA VAL A 399 -25.05 -8.29 7.05
C VAL A 399 -25.98 -7.54 6.12
N PRO A 400 -25.58 -6.36 5.63
CA PRO A 400 -26.39 -5.57 4.72
C PRO A 400 -26.33 -6.06 3.27
N HIS A 401 -27.16 -5.43 2.43
CA HIS A 401 -27.18 -5.60 0.98
C HIS A 401 -27.52 -7.02 0.52
N LEU A 402 -28.38 -7.74 1.28
CA LEU A 402 -28.99 -8.99 0.86
C LEU A 402 -30.05 -8.75 -0.24
N SER A 403 -29.62 -8.04 -1.28
CA SER A 403 -30.42 -7.66 -2.45
C SER A 403 -29.98 -8.41 -3.69
N LYS A 404 -30.88 -8.60 -4.64
CA LYS A 404 -30.56 -9.29 -5.91
C LYS A 404 -29.35 -8.65 -6.57
N ARG A 405 -28.47 -9.48 -7.11
CA ARG A 405 -27.22 -9.09 -7.79
C ARG A 405 -26.16 -8.42 -6.89
N VAL A 406 -26.34 -8.43 -5.58
CA VAL A 406 -25.34 -8.02 -4.61
C VAL A 406 -24.93 -9.21 -3.74
N PHE A 407 -25.88 -9.75 -2.96
CA PHE A 407 -25.66 -10.95 -2.16
C PHE A 407 -26.91 -11.84 -2.23
N PRO A 408 -26.87 -12.93 -3.01
CA PRO A 408 -25.72 -13.51 -3.71
C PRO A 408 -25.25 -12.65 -4.91
N SER A 409 -23.95 -12.69 -5.17
CA SER A 409 -23.34 -12.07 -6.33
C SER A 409 -23.81 -12.78 -7.60
N THR A 410 -24.06 -12.02 -8.69
CA THR A 410 -24.41 -12.58 -10.01
C THR A 410 -23.27 -12.46 -11.01
N ALA A 411 -22.05 -12.19 -10.55
CA ALA A 411 -20.88 -12.20 -11.43
C ALA A 411 -20.81 -13.56 -12.16
N SER A 412 -20.71 -13.54 -13.48
CA SER A 412 -20.62 -14.78 -14.26
C SER A 412 -19.43 -15.59 -13.77
N PRO A 413 -19.60 -16.91 -13.52
CA PRO A 413 -18.48 -17.73 -13.11
C PRO A 413 -17.42 -17.73 -14.21
N ARG A 414 -16.16 -17.51 -13.83
CA ARG A 414 -15.04 -17.70 -14.75
C ARG A 414 -14.99 -19.17 -15.13
N THR A 415 -14.82 -19.44 -16.39
CA THR A 415 -14.73 -20.79 -16.92
C THR A 415 -13.65 -20.87 -17.98
N TRP A 416 -13.05 -22.01 -18.15
CA TRP A 416 -12.08 -22.27 -19.21
C TRP A 416 -12.65 -22.01 -20.63
N LEU A 417 -13.99 -21.92 -20.78
CA LEU A 417 -14.64 -21.55 -22.04
C LEU A 417 -14.52 -20.05 -22.35
N THR A 418 -14.31 -19.23 -21.35
CA THR A 418 -14.31 -17.76 -21.47
C THR A 418 -13.04 -17.10 -20.94
N ASP A 419 -12.22 -17.85 -20.19
CA ASP A 419 -10.99 -17.37 -19.59
C ASP A 419 -9.86 -18.35 -19.87
N ALA A 420 -8.87 -17.90 -20.63
CA ALA A 420 -7.72 -18.72 -21.00
C ALA A 420 -6.79 -19.08 -19.82
N ALA A 421 -6.93 -18.38 -18.70
CA ALA A 421 -6.19 -18.68 -17.46
C ALA A 421 -6.76 -19.89 -16.71
N ASP A 422 -8.00 -20.31 -17.03
CA ASP A 422 -8.66 -21.44 -16.41
C ASP A 422 -8.38 -22.75 -17.17
N LEU A 423 -8.05 -23.82 -16.46
CA LEU A 423 -7.87 -25.13 -17.05
C LEU A 423 -9.17 -25.92 -17.09
N PRO A 424 -9.46 -26.65 -18.21
CA PRO A 424 -10.53 -27.63 -18.21
C PRO A 424 -10.41 -28.60 -17.05
N PRO A 425 -11.50 -28.93 -16.32
CA PRO A 425 -11.43 -29.77 -15.13
C PRO A 425 -10.68 -31.08 -15.30
N LEU A 426 -10.78 -31.71 -16.48
CA LEU A 426 -10.11 -32.96 -16.78
C LEU A 426 -8.60 -32.84 -17.08
N LEU A 427 -8.08 -31.61 -17.25
CA LEU A 427 -6.65 -31.34 -17.42
C LEU A 427 -5.98 -30.88 -16.12
N ARG A 428 -6.76 -30.71 -15.06
CA ARG A 428 -6.24 -30.29 -13.76
C ARG A 428 -5.59 -31.45 -13.02
N GLY A 429 -4.69 -31.15 -12.10
CA GLY A 429 -4.04 -32.16 -11.27
C GLY A 429 -5.00 -32.95 -10.36
N ASP A 430 -6.20 -32.41 -10.09
CA ASP A 430 -7.28 -33.08 -9.32
C ASP A 430 -8.30 -33.84 -10.22
N CYS A 431 -8.03 -34.00 -11.50
CA CYS A 431 -8.96 -34.57 -12.48
C CYS A 431 -9.57 -35.92 -12.08
N ALA A 432 -8.80 -36.79 -11.43
CA ALA A 432 -9.31 -38.10 -10.94
C ALA A 432 -10.44 -37.97 -9.89
N THR A 433 -10.61 -36.81 -9.30
CA THR A 433 -11.58 -36.57 -8.21
C THR A 433 -12.60 -35.48 -8.53
N VAL A 434 -12.58 -34.97 -9.75
CA VAL A 434 -13.47 -33.87 -10.18
C VAL A 434 -14.94 -34.21 -10.00
N SER A 435 -15.34 -35.44 -10.36
CA SER A 435 -16.73 -35.89 -10.18
C SER A 435 -17.13 -36.02 -8.72
N ALA A 436 -16.23 -36.51 -7.86
CA ALA A 436 -16.48 -36.60 -6.41
C ALA A 436 -16.58 -35.21 -5.73
N HIS A 437 -15.95 -34.19 -6.33
CA HIS A 437 -15.97 -32.82 -5.86
C HIS A 437 -17.18 -32.03 -6.40
N GLY A 438 -18.05 -32.63 -7.19
CA GLY A 438 -19.20 -31.97 -7.82
C GLY A 438 -18.79 -30.84 -8.76
N VAL A 439 -17.57 -30.89 -9.34
CA VAL A 439 -17.13 -29.88 -10.33
C VAL A 439 -17.82 -30.20 -11.64
N PRO A 440 -18.59 -29.28 -12.25
CA PRO A 440 -19.23 -29.55 -13.53
C PRO A 440 -18.23 -29.80 -14.64
N VAL A 441 -18.34 -30.89 -15.33
CA VAL A 441 -17.54 -31.25 -16.51
C VAL A 441 -18.39 -31.11 -17.76
N LEU A 442 -17.88 -30.44 -18.77
CA LEU A 442 -18.53 -30.40 -20.08
C LEU A 442 -18.17 -31.66 -20.87
N ASP A 443 -19.08 -32.63 -20.87
CA ASP A 443 -18.95 -33.84 -21.68
C ASP A 443 -19.61 -33.61 -23.05
N THR A 444 -18.81 -33.68 -24.08
CA THR A 444 -19.23 -33.52 -25.47
C THR A 444 -19.17 -34.83 -26.28
N SER A 445 -18.93 -35.96 -25.63
CA SER A 445 -18.75 -37.26 -26.28
C SER A 445 -19.98 -37.75 -27.06
N ASP A 446 -21.16 -37.37 -26.65
CA ASP A 446 -22.46 -37.72 -27.26
C ASP A 446 -23.04 -36.61 -28.15
N VAL A 447 -22.26 -35.55 -28.41
CA VAL A 447 -22.75 -34.39 -29.20
C VAL A 447 -22.52 -34.63 -30.70
N SER A 448 -23.60 -34.67 -31.44
CA SER A 448 -23.57 -34.87 -32.90
C SER A 448 -23.89 -33.64 -33.74
N ASP A 449 -24.42 -32.59 -33.15
CA ASP A 449 -24.82 -31.38 -33.85
C ASP A 449 -24.56 -30.10 -33.03
N ARG A 450 -24.67 -28.94 -33.71
CA ARG A 450 -24.49 -27.61 -33.11
C ARG A 450 -25.49 -27.32 -31.99
N LYS A 451 -26.73 -27.80 -32.14
CA LYS A 451 -27.78 -27.54 -31.16
C LYS A 451 -27.48 -28.30 -29.87
N GLY A 452 -27.12 -29.56 -29.98
CA GLY A 452 -26.71 -30.39 -28.85
C GLY A 452 -25.50 -29.80 -28.11
N LEU A 453 -24.52 -29.24 -28.84
CA LEU A 453 -23.39 -28.55 -28.22
C LEU A 453 -23.85 -27.30 -27.45
N SER A 454 -24.75 -26.47 -28.04
CA SER A 454 -25.28 -25.29 -27.40
C SER A 454 -26.06 -25.63 -26.13
N ASP A 455 -26.85 -26.69 -26.16
CA ASP A 455 -27.65 -27.16 -25.03
C ASP A 455 -26.70 -27.64 -23.90
N LYS A 456 -25.69 -28.44 -24.23
CA LYS A 456 -24.65 -28.91 -23.26
C LYS A 456 -23.90 -27.75 -22.63
N ILE A 457 -23.49 -26.75 -23.39
CA ILE A 457 -22.84 -25.54 -22.87
C ILE A 457 -23.78 -24.78 -21.93
N SER A 458 -25.06 -24.69 -22.27
CA SER A 458 -26.08 -24.03 -21.44
C SER A 458 -26.31 -24.77 -20.14
N ASP A 459 -26.36 -26.08 -20.16
CA ASP A 459 -26.49 -26.92 -18.97
C ASP A 459 -25.24 -26.86 -18.10
N HIS A 460 -24.07 -26.86 -18.70
CA HIS A 460 -22.82 -26.66 -17.98
C HIS A 460 -22.77 -25.34 -17.27
N LYS A 461 -23.15 -24.23 -17.95
CA LYS A 461 -23.24 -22.89 -17.35
C LYS A 461 -24.24 -22.87 -16.18
N ARG A 462 -25.40 -23.53 -16.32
CA ARG A 462 -26.40 -23.64 -15.24
C ARG A 462 -25.85 -24.39 -14.02
N SER A 463 -25.09 -25.46 -14.26
CA SER A 463 -24.45 -26.23 -13.20
C SER A 463 -23.36 -25.42 -12.47
N LEU A 464 -22.59 -24.61 -13.20
CA LEU A 464 -21.63 -23.69 -12.60
C LEU A 464 -22.29 -22.60 -11.78
N GLU A 465 -23.40 -22.03 -12.27
CA GLU A 465 -24.20 -21.05 -11.55
C GLU A 465 -24.80 -21.61 -10.26
N GLN A 466 -25.33 -22.84 -10.31
CA GLN A 466 -25.80 -23.52 -9.10
C GLN A 466 -24.69 -23.71 -8.07
N ARG A 467 -23.51 -24.13 -8.51
CA ARG A 467 -22.36 -24.29 -7.63
C ARG A 467 -21.97 -22.96 -6.99
N ARG A 468 -21.96 -21.89 -7.76
CA ARG A 468 -21.68 -20.53 -7.27
C ARG A 468 -22.71 -20.10 -6.22
N THR A 469 -23.99 -20.33 -6.46
CA THR A 469 -25.05 -20.05 -5.48
C THR A 469 -24.85 -20.83 -4.19
N ASP A 470 -24.42 -22.07 -4.27
CA ASP A 470 -24.13 -22.89 -3.09
C ASP A 470 -22.87 -22.36 -2.32
N GLU A 471 -21.88 -21.82 -3.03
CA GLU A 471 -20.75 -21.12 -2.40
C GLU A 471 -21.19 -19.82 -1.71
N GLU A 472 -22.05 -19.01 -2.32
CA GLU A 472 -22.64 -17.81 -1.72
C GLU A 472 -23.52 -18.14 -0.49
N ARG A 473 -24.23 -19.28 -0.48
CA ARG A 473 -24.96 -19.77 0.71
C ARG A 473 -24.02 -20.12 1.86
N ARG A 474 -22.87 -20.72 1.56
CA ARG A 474 -21.85 -20.97 2.58
C ARG A 474 -21.27 -19.65 3.10
N LEU A 475 -21.11 -18.69 2.22
CA LEU A 475 -20.65 -17.36 2.61
C LEU A 475 -21.66 -16.68 3.54
N LEU A 476 -22.97 -16.75 3.24
CA LEU A 476 -24.02 -16.28 4.14
C LEU A 476 -23.97 -17.00 5.50
N TYR A 477 -23.82 -18.33 5.48
CA TYR A 477 -23.69 -19.11 6.72
C TYR A 477 -22.51 -18.62 7.56
N VAL A 478 -21.36 -18.36 6.93
CA VAL A 478 -20.20 -17.79 7.62
C VAL A 478 -20.56 -16.43 8.21
N ALA A 479 -21.20 -15.53 7.46
CA ALA A 479 -21.57 -14.19 7.93
C ALA A 479 -22.47 -14.25 9.16
N VAL A 480 -23.57 -15.01 9.08
CA VAL A 480 -24.55 -15.16 10.17
C VAL A 480 -23.92 -15.75 11.42
N THR A 481 -23.06 -16.76 11.28
CA THR A 481 -22.40 -17.41 12.41
C THR A 481 -21.29 -16.59 13.06
N ARG A 482 -21.03 -15.35 12.61
CA ARG A 482 -20.09 -14.42 13.29
C ARG A 482 -20.71 -13.75 14.51
N ALA A 483 -22.05 -13.70 14.62
CA ALA A 483 -22.75 -13.03 15.69
C ALA A 483 -22.74 -13.84 17.00
N GLU A 484 -22.30 -13.21 18.08
CA GLU A 484 -22.36 -13.76 19.44
C GLU A 484 -23.66 -13.42 20.15
N HIS A 485 -24.29 -12.27 19.81
CA HIS A 485 -25.50 -11.83 20.48
C HIS A 485 -26.55 -11.26 19.51
N THR A 486 -26.16 -10.23 18.71
CA THR A 486 -27.11 -9.51 17.83
C THR A 486 -26.74 -9.73 16.37
N LEU A 487 -27.72 -10.12 15.57
CA LEU A 487 -27.61 -10.24 14.12
C LEU A 487 -28.58 -9.29 13.46
N LEU A 488 -28.08 -8.42 12.58
CA LEU A 488 -28.84 -7.51 11.75
C LEU A 488 -28.71 -7.96 10.28
N VAL A 489 -29.80 -8.29 9.63
CA VAL A 489 -29.81 -8.67 8.19
C VAL A 489 -30.71 -7.74 7.42
N SER A 490 -30.20 -7.18 6.32
CA SER A 490 -30.99 -6.19 5.57
C SER A 490 -30.76 -6.24 4.06
N GLY A 491 -31.68 -5.62 3.34
CA GLY A 491 -31.63 -5.42 1.91
C GLY A 491 -32.43 -4.19 1.48
N HIS A 492 -32.38 -3.89 0.20
CA HIS A 492 -33.04 -2.72 -0.38
C HIS A 492 -33.65 -3.03 -1.74
N HIS A 493 -34.63 -2.20 -2.13
CA HIS A 493 -35.20 -2.23 -3.48
C HIS A 493 -34.35 -1.46 -4.47
N TRP A 494 -34.01 -0.19 -4.21
CA TRP A 494 -33.28 0.65 -5.12
C TRP A 494 -31.81 0.78 -4.73
N GLY A 495 -30.90 0.46 -5.64
CA GLY A 495 -29.49 0.83 -5.52
C GLY A 495 -29.25 2.29 -5.91
N ALA A 496 -28.03 2.80 -5.71
CA ALA A 496 -27.73 4.22 -5.89
C ALA A 496 -27.94 4.75 -7.33
N THR A 497 -27.60 3.93 -8.33
CA THR A 497 -27.53 4.40 -9.74
C THR A 497 -28.39 3.60 -10.71
N GLU A 498 -29.01 2.52 -10.30
CA GLU A 498 -29.74 1.61 -11.17
C GLU A 498 -31.09 2.22 -11.68
N SER A 499 -31.38 1.89 -12.90
CA SER A 499 -32.70 2.26 -13.52
C SER A 499 -33.82 1.30 -13.20
N LYS A 500 -33.53 0.13 -12.62
CA LYS A 500 -34.52 -0.89 -12.25
C LYS A 500 -34.28 -1.33 -10.81
N PRO A 501 -35.35 -1.58 -10.04
CA PRO A 501 -35.18 -2.05 -8.66
C PRO A 501 -34.51 -3.42 -8.62
N ARG A 502 -33.72 -3.63 -7.63
CA ARG A 502 -33.10 -4.93 -7.31
C ARG A 502 -34.08 -5.82 -6.58
N GLY A 503 -34.68 -5.32 -5.53
CA GLY A 503 -35.50 -6.08 -4.59
C GLY A 503 -34.69 -7.02 -3.70
N PRO A 504 -35.39 -7.68 -2.75
CA PRO A 504 -34.75 -8.62 -1.85
C PRO A 504 -34.18 -9.82 -2.61
N SER A 505 -33.03 -10.32 -2.14
CA SER A 505 -32.47 -11.57 -2.66
C SER A 505 -33.24 -12.79 -2.15
N GLU A 506 -33.02 -13.94 -2.78
CA GLU A 506 -33.53 -15.23 -2.26
C GLU A 506 -33.06 -15.51 -0.82
N PHE A 507 -31.90 -15.00 -0.45
CA PHE A 507 -31.34 -15.16 0.88
C PHE A 507 -32.11 -14.34 1.92
N LEU A 508 -32.43 -13.08 1.63
CA LEU A 508 -33.21 -12.26 2.57
C LEU A 508 -34.66 -12.77 2.70
N CYS A 509 -35.26 -13.18 1.57
CA CYS A 509 -36.59 -13.80 1.61
C CYS A 509 -36.58 -15.09 2.45
N GLY A 510 -35.58 -15.96 2.25
CA GLY A 510 -35.46 -17.19 3.03
C GLY A 510 -35.25 -16.94 4.54
N LEU A 511 -34.44 -15.92 4.91
CA LEU A 511 -34.28 -15.52 6.32
C LEU A 511 -35.60 -15.03 6.91
N LYS A 512 -36.36 -14.20 6.17
CA LYS A 512 -37.68 -13.72 6.60
C LYS A 512 -38.64 -14.88 6.77
N ASP A 513 -38.71 -15.82 5.80
CA ASP A 513 -39.60 -16.97 5.86
C ASP A 513 -39.34 -17.85 7.11
N VAL A 514 -38.07 -18.03 7.46
CA VAL A 514 -37.67 -18.74 8.70
C VAL A 514 -38.13 -17.97 9.94
N ILE A 515 -37.97 -16.66 9.99
CA ILE A 515 -38.40 -15.81 11.11
C ILE A 515 -39.92 -15.89 11.26
N ASP A 516 -40.68 -15.72 10.18
CA ASP A 516 -42.15 -15.79 10.21
C ASP A 516 -42.64 -17.16 10.66
N THR A 517 -42.10 -18.23 10.06
CA THR A 517 -42.47 -19.60 10.42
C THR A 517 -42.15 -19.88 11.90
N SER A 518 -41.04 -19.39 12.41
CA SER A 518 -40.67 -19.58 13.83
C SER A 518 -41.65 -18.87 14.78
N ALA A 519 -42.13 -17.70 14.38
CA ALA A 519 -43.15 -16.92 15.12
C ALA A 519 -44.49 -17.67 15.15
N GLU A 520 -44.90 -18.22 13.99
CA GLU A 520 -46.13 -19.04 13.89
C GLU A 520 -46.08 -20.32 14.74
N THR A 521 -44.91 -20.95 14.88
CA THR A 521 -44.71 -22.14 15.67
C THR A 521 -44.54 -21.88 17.18
N GLY A 522 -44.57 -20.62 17.61
CA GLY A 522 -44.47 -20.19 19.00
C GLY A 522 -43.06 -20.17 19.58
N THR A 523 -42.04 -20.31 18.75
CA THR A 523 -40.61 -20.21 19.12
C THR A 523 -39.92 -19.18 18.27
N PRO A 524 -40.25 -17.86 18.41
CA PRO A 524 -39.71 -16.82 17.54
C PRO A 524 -38.18 -16.76 17.60
N CYS A 525 -37.55 -16.77 16.45
CA CYS A 525 -36.07 -16.65 16.33
C CYS A 525 -35.60 -15.28 15.87
N GLY A 526 -36.50 -14.29 15.74
CA GLY A 526 -36.17 -12.93 15.33
C GLY A 526 -37.37 -12.07 15.07
N THR A 527 -37.14 -10.85 14.63
CA THR A 527 -38.17 -9.87 14.24
C THR A 527 -37.92 -9.36 12.82
N VAL A 528 -39.01 -9.08 12.10
CA VAL A 528 -38.98 -8.32 10.85
C VAL A 528 -39.36 -6.87 11.19
N ASP A 529 -38.35 -6.01 11.30
CA ASP A 529 -38.54 -4.62 11.76
C ASP A 529 -39.21 -3.77 10.69
N VAL A 530 -38.78 -3.89 9.42
CA VAL A 530 -39.32 -3.17 8.27
C VAL A 530 -39.31 -4.11 7.05
N TRP A 531 -40.40 -4.04 6.30
CA TRP A 531 -40.50 -4.71 5.01
C TRP A 531 -41.18 -3.79 4.00
N ALA A 532 -40.36 -3.04 3.24
CA ALA A 532 -40.85 -2.11 2.25
C ALA A 532 -41.58 -2.80 1.11
N ASP A 533 -42.66 -2.20 0.65
CA ASP A 533 -43.39 -2.69 -0.51
C ASP A 533 -42.54 -2.62 -1.79
N ALA A 534 -42.79 -3.54 -2.72
CA ALA A 534 -42.12 -3.52 -4.02
C ALA A 534 -42.48 -2.26 -4.78
N PRO A 535 -41.50 -1.57 -5.40
CA PRO A 535 -41.81 -0.43 -6.27
C PRO A 535 -42.80 -0.80 -7.39
N ALA A 536 -43.65 0.15 -7.78
CA ALA A 536 -44.61 -0.04 -8.87
C ALA A 536 -43.91 -0.25 -10.22
N ASP A 537 -44.54 -0.94 -11.13
CA ASP A 537 -44.03 -1.12 -12.49
C ASP A 537 -43.86 0.24 -13.19
N GLY A 538 -42.63 0.52 -13.62
CA GLY A 538 -42.27 1.78 -14.26
C GLY A 538 -41.92 2.93 -13.30
N GLU A 539 -41.95 2.70 -12.01
CA GLU A 539 -41.47 3.67 -11.03
C GLU A 539 -39.99 3.99 -11.24
N ALA A 540 -39.66 5.26 -11.17
CA ALA A 540 -38.26 5.71 -11.30
C ALA A 540 -37.51 5.59 -9.98
N ASN A 541 -36.19 5.41 -10.08
CA ASN A 541 -35.34 5.35 -8.89
C ASN A 541 -35.30 6.71 -8.20
N PRO A 542 -35.81 6.84 -6.97
CA PRO A 542 -35.86 8.11 -6.25
C PRO A 542 -34.47 8.72 -5.98
N LEU A 543 -33.42 7.88 -5.87
CA LEU A 543 -32.06 8.36 -5.67
C LEU A 543 -31.45 9.00 -6.92
N ARG A 544 -31.93 8.64 -8.13
CA ARG A 544 -31.48 9.25 -9.39
C ARG A 544 -32.21 10.53 -9.73
N GLU A 545 -33.43 10.69 -9.27
CA GLU A 545 -34.26 11.88 -9.53
C GLU A 545 -34.05 12.98 -8.48
N ARG A 546 -33.39 12.66 -7.41
CA ARG A 546 -33.06 13.62 -6.35
C ARG A 546 -32.09 14.67 -6.87
N GLU A 547 -32.52 15.94 -6.85
CA GLU A 547 -31.61 17.06 -7.06
C GLU A 547 -30.60 17.11 -5.92
N ILE A 548 -29.32 17.04 -6.25
CA ILE A 548 -28.23 17.18 -5.29
C ILE A 548 -27.61 18.56 -5.49
N GLU A 549 -27.86 19.46 -4.55
CA GLU A 549 -27.16 20.72 -4.47
C GLU A 549 -25.94 20.56 -3.56
N ALA A 550 -24.77 20.97 -4.05
CA ALA A 550 -23.53 20.94 -3.28
C ALA A 550 -22.70 22.18 -3.57
N MET A 551 -22.10 22.72 -2.53
CA MET A 551 -21.07 23.76 -2.68
C MET A 551 -19.79 23.11 -3.23
N TRP A 552 -19.26 23.65 -4.32
CA TRP A 552 -17.99 23.19 -4.85
C TRP A 552 -17.03 24.37 -5.08
N PRO A 553 -15.79 24.30 -4.57
CA PRO A 553 -15.22 23.22 -3.76
C PRO A 553 -15.86 23.13 -2.36
N VAL A 554 -16.00 21.90 -1.88
CA VAL A 554 -16.58 21.65 -0.54
C VAL A 554 -15.72 22.32 0.54
N ASP A 555 -16.36 22.91 1.53
CA ASP A 555 -15.67 23.41 2.71
C ASP A 555 -15.24 22.22 3.60
N PRO A 556 -13.93 21.92 3.74
CA PRO A 556 -13.47 20.79 4.53
C PRO A 556 -13.81 20.91 6.02
N MET A 557 -14.05 22.12 6.51
CA MET A 557 -14.47 22.35 7.88
C MET A 557 -15.95 21.98 8.10
N GLY A 558 -16.79 22.14 7.07
CA GLY A 558 -18.22 21.84 7.16
C GLY A 558 -18.87 22.46 8.39
N GLY A 559 -19.60 21.67 9.15
CA GLY A 559 -20.25 22.10 10.40
C GLY A 559 -19.27 22.48 11.53
N ARG A 560 -17.98 22.17 11.41
CA ARG A 560 -16.95 22.55 12.37
C ARG A 560 -16.46 24.00 12.19
N ARG A 561 -16.77 24.67 11.07
CA ARG A 561 -16.27 26.00 10.75
C ARG A 561 -16.66 27.03 11.80
N GLU A 562 -17.94 27.16 12.08
CA GLU A 562 -18.45 28.16 13.05
C GLU A 562 -17.84 27.97 14.45
N PRO A 563 -17.85 26.78 15.08
CA PRO A 563 -17.17 26.59 16.37
C PRO A 563 -15.67 26.85 16.31
N THR A 564 -14.98 26.49 15.21
CA THR A 564 -13.53 26.71 15.06
C THR A 564 -13.22 28.21 14.91
N ASP A 565 -13.95 28.91 14.04
CA ASP A 565 -13.79 30.35 13.84
C ASP A 565 -14.11 31.14 15.14
N ARG A 566 -15.14 30.71 15.89
CA ARG A 566 -15.45 31.26 17.19
C ARG A 566 -14.32 31.01 18.21
N GLY A 567 -13.76 29.79 18.22
CA GLY A 567 -12.60 29.48 19.07
C GLY A 567 -11.40 30.35 18.73
N ALA A 568 -11.08 30.46 17.44
CA ALA A 568 -9.99 31.32 16.97
C ALA A 568 -10.19 32.80 17.34
N TYR A 569 -11.43 33.28 17.20
CA TYR A 569 -11.77 34.66 17.62
C TYR A 569 -11.57 34.87 19.13
N LEU A 570 -12.01 33.93 19.97
CA LEU A 570 -11.82 34.02 21.43
C LEU A 570 -10.34 33.99 21.82
N VAL A 571 -9.53 33.20 21.15
CA VAL A 571 -8.08 33.16 21.37
C VAL A 571 -7.43 34.47 20.93
N ALA A 572 -7.76 34.97 19.74
CA ALA A 572 -7.26 36.27 19.28
C ALA A 572 -7.64 37.41 20.22
N ALA A 573 -8.90 37.47 20.65
CA ALA A 573 -9.37 38.49 21.61
C ALA A 573 -8.68 38.39 22.97
N ALA A 574 -8.38 37.18 23.45
CA ALA A 574 -7.64 36.98 24.69
C ALA A 574 -6.17 37.45 24.55
N ILE A 575 -5.54 37.22 23.41
CA ILE A 575 -4.17 37.68 23.11
C ILE A 575 -4.16 39.23 23.06
N GLU A 576 -5.08 39.84 22.30
CA GLU A 576 -5.19 41.30 22.19
C GLU A 576 -5.54 41.99 23.53
N GLY A 577 -6.39 41.34 24.33
CA GLY A 577 -6.80 41.86 25.66
C GLY A 577 -5.72 41.72 26.72
N GLY A 578 -4.55 41.19 26.41
CA GLY A 578 -3.45 40.95 27.34
C GLY A 578 -3.88 40.07 28.52
N ALA A 579 -4.76 39.11 28.29
CA ALA A 579 -5.24 38.21 29.34
C ALA A 579 -4.03 37.50 30.00
N SER A 580 -3.76 37.92 31.25
CA SER A 580 -2.81 37.20 32.08
C SER A 580 -3.37 35.80 32.32
N ILE A 581 -2.72 34.82 31.78
CA ILE A 581 -3.00 33.43 32.10
C ILE A 581 -2.64 33.24 33.57
N VAL A 582 -3.65 33.23 34.44
CA VAL A 582 -3.46 32.79 35.82
C VAL A 582 -3.08 31.31 35.72
N PRO A 583 -1.90 30.89 36.15
CA PRO A 583 -1.55 29.49 36.11
C PRO A 583 -2.54 28.71 36.96
N GLN A 584 -3.47 27.99 36.34
CA GLN A 584 -4.16 26.91 37.04
C GLN A 584 -3.10 25.83 37.33
N ALA A 585 -3.23 25.20 38.51
CA ALA A 585 -2.32 24.10 38.86
C ALA A 585 -2.22 23.09 37.68
N ASP A 586 -1.03 22.94 37.16
CA ASP A 586 -0.74 22.04 36.05
C ASP A 586 -0.75 20.58 36.55
N VAL A 587 -1.96 20.08 36.77
CA VAL A 587 -2.23 18.76 37.36
C VAL A 587 -1.63 17.62 36.51
N HIS A 588 -1.45 17.87 35.23
CA HIS A 588 -0.94 16.87 34.26
C HIS A 588 0.50 17.13 33.78
N GLY A 589 1.14 18.22 34.21
CA GLY A 589 2.48 18.57 33.77
C GLY A 589 2.58 19.12 32.34
N TRP A 590 1.45 19.41 31.68
CA TRP A 590 1.43 19.82 30.27
C TRP A 590 2.08 21.19 30.04
N ALA A 591 1.97 22.11 30.99
CA ALA A 591 2.64 23.42 30.87
C ALA A 591 4.16 23.25 30.87
N ALA A 592 4.69 22.38 31.73
CA ALA A 592 6.11 22.06 31.75
C ALA A 592 6.58 21.37 30.44
N ASP A 593 5.76 20.47 29.89
CA ASP A 593 6.05 19.82 28.62
C ASP A 593 6.04 20.82 27.45
N VAL A 594 5.07 21.75 27.43
CA VAL A 594 4.98 22.83 26.42
C VAL A 594 6.20 23.77 26.55
N ASP A 595 6.57 24.16 27.74
CA ASP A 595 7.75 25.01 27.96
C ASP A 595 9.04 24.31 27.53
N ALA A 596 9.17 23.00 27.78
CA ALA A 596 10.30 22.19 27.31
C ALA A 596 10.35 22.12 25.77
N LEU A 597 9.21 21.91 25.10
CA LEU A 597 9.12 21.89 23.63
C LEU A 597 9.41 23.25 23.00
N LEU A 598 8.97 24.34 23.64
CA LEU A 598 9.28 25.70 23.20
C LEU A 598 10.78 25.99 23.33
N ALA A 599 11.39 25.61 24.47
CA ALA A 599 12.82 25.74 24.68
C ALA A 599 13.63 24.90 23.68
N GLU A 600 13.20 23.67 23.39
CA GLU A 600 13.81 22.84 22.35
C GLU A 600 13.74 23.48 20.97
N ARG A 601 12.56 24.07 20.62
CA ARG A 601 12.39 24.80 19.35
C ARG A 601 13.32 26.03 19.27
N GLU A 602 13.47 26.77 20.34
CA GLU A 602 14.38 27.92 20.40
C GLU A 602 15.85 27.48 20.27
N LEU A 603 16.22 26.41 20.96
CA LEU A 603 17.54 25.81 20.84
C LEU A 603 17.80 25.27 19.42
N ALA A 604 16.78 24.68 18.78
CA ALA A 604 16.88 24.22 17.40
C ALA A 604 17.03 25.37 16.40
N ALA A 605 16.40 26.53 16.66
CA ALA A 605 16.57 27.74 15.86
C ALA A 605 17.95 28.39 16.06
N GLN A 606 18.58 28.18 17.21
CA GLN A 606 19.93 28.66 17.55
C GLN A 606 21.03 27.64 17.24
N ARG A 607 20.70 26.50 16.62
CA ARG A 607 21.74 25.48 16.33
C ARG A 607 22.86 26.11 15.52
N PRO A 608 24.10 26.05 16.03
CA PRO A 608 25.27 26.42 15.24
C PRO A 608 25.35 25.54 14.01
N ALA A 609 25.97 26.06 12.95
CA ALA A 609 26.21 25.26 11.76
C ALA A 609 26.79 23.89 12.12
N PRO A 610 26.32 22.82 11.46
CA PRO A 610 26.71 21.47 11.85
C PRO A 610 28.22 21.28 11.79
N ALA A 611 28.82 20.88 12.90
CA ALA A 611 30.26 20.63 12.97
C ALA A 611 30.67 19.45 12.09
N LEU A 612 31.69 19.61 11.27
CA LEU A 612 32.25 18.52 10.48
C LEU A 612 32.84 17.44 11.39
N PRO A 613 32.66 16.15 11.07
CA PRO A 613 33.20 15.03 11.87
C PRO A 613 34.71 15.06 11.91
N VAL A 614 35.30 14.45 12.96
CA VAL A 614 36.75 14.33 13.16
C VAL A 614 37.41 13.52 12.03
N GLN A 615 36.64 12.65 11.36
CA GLN A 615 37.13 11.80 10.28
C GLN A 615 36.31 12.04 9.01
N LEU A 616 37.01 12.27 7.90
CA LEU A 616 36.41 12.50 6.57
C LEU A 616 37.03 11.54 5.54
N SER A 617 36.23 11.11 4.57
CA SER A 617 36.74 10.48 3.35
C SER A 617 37.15 11.53 2.32
N VAL A 618 38.03 11.15 1.37
CA VAL A 618 38.41 12.02 0.26
C VAL A 618 37.17 12.44 -0.57
N SER A 619 36.23 11.51 -0.80
CA SER A 619 34.98 11.84 -1.49
C SER A 619 34.13 12.87 -0.74
N ALA A 620 34.10 12.81 0.60
CA ALA A 620 33.40 13.82 1.40
C ALA A 620 34.10 15.20 1.30
N MET A 621 35.41 15.26 1.13
CA MET A 621 36.13 16.50 0.91
C MET A 621 35.84 17.13 -0.46
N VAL A 622 35.71 16.31 -1.51
CA VAL A 622 35.30 16.76 -2.85
C VAL A 622 33.90 17.33 -2.82
N GLU A 623 32.96 16.63 -2.16
CA GLU A 623 31.58 17.11 -2.00
C GLU A 623 31.53 18.39 -1.14
N LEU A 624 32.34 18.48 -0.09
CA LEU A 624 32.45 19.68 0.75
C LEU A 624 32.88 20.91 -0.07
N GLY A 625 33.72 20.74 -1.07
CA GLY A 625 34.10 21.78 -2.00
C GLY A 625 32.95 22.24 -2.90
N LYS A 626 31.92 21.41 -3.11
CA LYS A 626 30.74 21.73 -3.93
C LYS A 626 29.63 22.42 -3.13
N ASP A 627 29.26 21.82 -2.01
CA ASP A 627 28.16 22.29 -1.15
C ASP A 627 28.47 21.93 0.32
N PRO A 628 29.09 22.84 1.04
CA PRO A 628 29.47 22.62 2.42
C PRO A 628 28.28 22.35 3.36
N GLU A 629 27.18 23.05 3.11
CA GLU A 629 26.02 23.01 3.99
C GLU A 629 25.26 21.68 3.87
N ALA A 630 25.03 21.21 2.64
CA ALA A 630 24.40 19.92 2.38
C ALA A 630 25.26 18.75 2.89
N VAL A 631 26.58 18.83 2.76
CA VAL A 631 27.49 17.80 3.28
C VAL A 631 27.47 17.76 4.80
N ALA A 632 27.51 18.92 5.47
CA ALA A 632 27.47 18.97 6.92
C ALA A 632 26.15 18.42 7.49
N GLN A 633 25.01 18.76 6.89
CA GLN A 633 23.70 18.20 7.28
C GLN A 633 23.65 16.68 7.06
N ARG A 634 24.17 16.18 5.95
CA ARG A 634 24.19 14.74 5.64
C ARG A 634 25.10 13.96 6.60
N LEU A 635 26.23 14.52 6.97
CA LEU A 635 27.17 13.86 7.90
C LEU A 635 26.63 13.82 9.34
N GLN A 636 25.77 14.77 9.73
CA GLN A 636 25.06 14.71 11.02
C GLN A 636 24.02 13.58 11.06
N ARG A 637 23.30 13.37 9.95
CA ARG A 637 22.26 12.32 9.85
C ARG A 637 22.63 11.33 8.76
N ARG A 638 23.43 10.33 9.09
CA ARG A 638 23.82 9.26 8.17
C ARG A 638 22.63 8.34 7.91
N LEU A 639 21.90 8.59 6.83
CA LEU A 639 20.88 7.65 6.34
C LEU A 639 21.59 6.65 5.41
N PRO A 640 21.31 5.33 5.54
CA PRO A 640 21.78 4.34 4.59
C PRO A 640 21.26 4.69 3.19
N ARG A 641 22.14 4.83 2.22
CA ARG A 641 21.76 4.99 0.80
C ARG A 641 21.95 3.65 0.11
N ARG A 642 21.06 3.34 -0.83
CA ARG A 642 21.32 2.24 -1.77
C ARG A 642 22.56 2.63 -2.59
N PRO A 643 23.49 1.69 -2.81
CA PRO A 643 24.61 1.92 -3.73
C PRO A 643 24.05 2.30 -5.11
N ASP A 644 24.62 3.36 -5.69
CA ASP A 644 24.36 3.74 -7.08
C ASP A 644 24.96 2.66 -8.00
N SER A 645 24.27 2.28 -9.06
CA SER A 645 24.76 1.31 -10.05
C SER A 645 26.10 1.74 -10.64
N HIS A 646 26.29 3.04 -10.90
CA HIS A 646 27.57 3.59 -11.36
C HIS A 646 28.68 3.47 -10.32
N ALA A 647 28.38 3.61 -9.03
CA ALA A 647 29.34 3.42 -7.96
C ALA A 647 29.72 1.94 -7.82
N LEU A 648 28.78 1.01 -8.00
CA LEU A 648 29.06 -0.43 -8.01
C LEU A 648 29.94 -0.84 -9.20
N LEU A 649 29.64 -0.33 -10.40
CA LEU A 649 30.45 -0.53 -11.60
C LEU A 649 31.87 0.02 -11.41
N GLY A 650 32.00 1.21 -10.83
CA GLY A 650 33.30 1.78 -10.48
C GLY A 650 34.11 0.88 -9.55
N THR A 651 33.48 0.40 -8.47
CA THR A 651 34.11 -0.51 -7.50
C THR A 651 34.58 -1.82 -8.16
N ALA A 652 33.71 -2.45 -8.97
CA ALA A 652 34.04 -3.66 -9.70
C ALA A 652 35.21 -3.46 -10.68
N PHE A 653 35.27 -2.30 -11.33
CA PHE A 653 36.38 -1.95 -12.22
C PHE A 653 37.69 -1.77 -11.48
N HIS A 654 37.71 -1.04 -10.36
CA HIS A 654 38.92 -0.86 -9.51
C HIS A 654 39.45 -2.19 -8.98
N GLU A 655 38.58 -3.10 -8.56
CA GLU A 655 38.95 -4.44 -8.16
C GLU A 655 39.59 -5.25 -9.27
N TRP A 656 39.03 -5.10 -10.50
CA TRP A 656 39.60 -5.78 -11.64
C TRP A 656 41.00 -5.22 -11.99
N VAL A 657 41.19 -3.87 -11.97
CA VAL A 657 42.51 -3.23 -12.19
C VAL A 657 43.52 -3.69 -11.17
N GLN A 658 43.14 -3.83 -9.91
CA GLN A 658 43.99 -4.35 -8.86
C GLN A 658 44.46 -5.78 -9.18
N ARG A 659 43.56 -6.66 -9.61
CA ARG A 659 43.89 -8.03 -10.08
C ARG A 659 44.75 -8.02 -11.33
N TYR A 660 44.49 -7.11 -12.25
CA TYR A 660 45.23 -6.95 -13.49
C TYR A 660 46.73 -6.71 -13.22
N PHE A 661 47.02 -5.88 -12.22
CA PHE A 661 48.41 -5.61 -11.79
C PHE A 661 48.97 -6.63 -10.78
N GLN A 662 48.25 -7.74 -10.55
CA GLN A 662 48.66 -8.83 -9.63
C GLN A 662 48.94 -8.36 -8.17
N ALA A 663 48.26 -7.34 -7.69
CA ALA A 663 48.33 -6.90 -6.31
C ALA A 663 47.60 -7.90 -5.39
N GLU A 664 48.29 -8.37 -4.32
CA GLU A 664 47.71 -9.33 -3.36
C GLU A 664 46.56 -8.71 -2.55
N LYS A 665 45.45 -9.46 -2.39
CA LYS A 665 44.32 -9.09 -1.53
C LYS A 665 44.34 -9.83 -0.21
N LEU A 666 43.95 -9.13 0.87
CA LEU A 666 43.71 -9.74 2.19
C LEU A 666 42.33 -10.44 2.28
N PHE A 667 41.33 -10.05 1.48
CA PHE A 667 39.99 -10.66 1.44
C PHE A 667 39.41 -10.58 0.02
N ASP A 668 38.61 -11.58 -0.36
CA ASP A 668 37.87 -11.59 -1.63
C ASP A 668 36.45 -11.04 -1.41
N LEU A 669 35.99 -10.11 -2.27
CA LEU A 669 34.68 -9.51 -2.17
C LEU A 669 33.54 -10.48 -2.60
N ASP A 670 33.89 -11.55 -3.32
CA ASP A 670 32.94 -12.62 -3.66
C ASP A 670 32.46 -13.40 -2.41
N ASP A 671 33.14 -13.23 -1.28
CA ASP A 671 32.76 -13.80 0.02
C ASP A 671 31.77 -12.92 0.82
N LEU A 672 31.37 -11.75 0.31
CA LEU A 672 30.40 -10.88 0.98
C LEU A 672 28.96 -11.24 0.60
N PRO A 673 28.01 -11.22 1.57
CA PRO A 673 26.61 -11.45 1.28
C PRO A 673 26.06 -10.38 0.29
N GLY A 674 25.54 -10.82 -0.85
CA GLY A 674 24.98 -9.94 -1.89
C GLY A 674 25.82 -9.78 -3.15
N ALA A 675 27.04 -10.33 -3.22
CA ALA A 675 27.90 -10.28 -4.42
C ALA A 675 27.31 -11.01 -5.65
N ALA A 676 26.31 -11.88 -5.45
CA ALA A 676 25.64 -12.62 -6.51
C ALA A 676 24.52 -11.87 -7.24
N ASP A 677 24.10 -10.71 -6.73
CA ASP A 677 22.91 -9.97 -7.21
C ASP A 677 23.23 -8.92 -8.30
N ALA A 678 24.45 -8.90 -8.84
CA ALA A 678 24.82 -8.00 -9.93
C ALA A 678 24.05 -8.33 -11.22
N ASP A 679 23.29 -7.34 -11.69
CA ASP A 679 22.44 -7.42 -12.87
C ASP A 679 23.26 -7.75 -14.14
N ARG A 680 22.68 -8.47 -15.11
CA ARG A 680 23.34 -8.84 -16.36
C ARG A 680 23.78 -7.64 -17.22
N GLN A 681 23.15 -6.48 -17.04
CA GLN A 681 23.45 -5.25 -17.76
C GLN A 681 24.80 -4.65 -17.33
N ASP A 682 25.13 -4.73 -16.03
CA ASP A 682 26.39 -4.22 -15.48
C ASP A 682 27.63 -5.02 -15.95
N ARG A 683 27.49 -6.28 -16.33
CA ARG A 683 28.61 -7.10 -16.83
C ARG A 683 29.12 -6.67 -18.19
N GLY A 684 28.24 -6.26 -19.11
CA GLY A 684 28.63 -5.77 -20.42
C GLY A 684 29.42 -4.46 -20.36
N GLU A 685 28.97 -3.54 -19.51
CA GLU A 685 29.68 -2.28 -19.31
C GLU A 685 31.04 -2.46 -18.62
N LEU A 686 31.14 -3.40 -17.70
CA LEU A 686 32.43 -3.74 -17.08
C LEU A 686 33.43 -4.32 -18.09
N GLU A 687 33.00 -5.22 -18.99
CA GLU A 687 33.84 -5.79 -20.05
C GLU A 687 34.33 -4.72 -21.05
N GLU A 688 33.49 -3.70 -21.34
CA GLU A 688 33.89 -2.56 -22.16
C GLU A 688 34.99 -1.73 -21.49
N LEU A 689 34.83 -1.42 -20.20
CA LEU A 689 35.85 -0.71 -19.41
C LEU A 689 37.16 -1.47 -19.29
N GLN A 690 37.10 -2.78 -19.09
CA GLN A 690 38.26 -3.65 -19.04
C GLN A 690 39.04 -3.65 -20.37
N SER A 691 38.30 -3.73 -21.48
CA SER A 691 38.87 -3.69 -22.83
C SER A 691 39.50 -2.33 -23.13
N ALA A 692 38.84 -1.23 -22.76
CA ALA A 692 39.35 0.12 -22.93
C ALA A 692 40.62 0.35 -22.10
N PHE A 693 40.64 -0.13 -20.84
CA PHE A 693 41.84 -0.04 -19.99
C PHE A 693 43.00 -0.83 -20.55
N ALA A 694 42.82 -2.07 -21.02
CA ALA A 694 43.85 -2.90 -21.60
C ALA A 694 44.57 -2.27 -22.82
N LEU A 695 43.85 -1.35 -23.51
CA LEU A 695 44.40 -0.58 -24.63
C LEU A 695 45.04 0.73 -24.18
N SER A 696 44.94 1.12 -22.91
CA SER A 696 45.46 2.37 -22.36
C SER A 696 46.99 2.36 -22.24
N PRO A 697 47.65 3.51 -22.29
CA PRO A 697 49.10 3.61 -22.05
C PRO A 697 49.53 3.12 -20.67
N TRP A 698 48.60 3.07 -19.74
CA TRP A 698 48.82 2.68 -18.32
C TRP A 698 48.88 1.16 -18.15
N ALA A 699 48.12 0.40 -18.94
CA ALA A 699 48.09 -1.05 -18.84
C ALA A 699 49.43 -1.72 -19.19
N ALA A 700 50.25 -1.08 -20.04
CA ALA A 700 51.58 -1.58 -20.42
C ALA A 700 52.68 -1.20 -19.43
N ARG A 701 52.40 -0.41 -18.40
CA ARG A 701 53.38 0.08 -17.41
C ARG A 701 53.28 -0.74 -16.14
N THR A 702 54.42 -0.93 -15.48
CA THR A 702 54.45 -1.54 -14.12
C THR A 702 54.24 -0.47 -13.07
N PRO A 703 53.17 -0.53 -12.24
CA PRO A 703 52.96 0.38 -11.15
C PRO A 703 54.02 0.21 -10.05
N VAL A 704 54.32 1.27 -9.35
CA VAL A 704 55.10 1.23 -8.12
C VAL A 704 54.28 0.64 -7.00
N ASP A 705 53.00 1.04 -6.96
CA ASP A 705 52.04 0.50 -5.98
C ASP A 705 50.63 0.69 -6.51
N VAL A 706 49.64 -0.13 -5.99
CA VAL A 706 48.25 -0.12 -6.41
C VAL A 706 47.36 -0.17 -5.18
N GLU A 707 46.27 0.58 -5.16
CA GLU A 707 45.26 0.60 -4.09
C GLU A 707 45.87 0.95 -2.72
N VAL A 708 46.70 1.99 -2.66
CA VAL A 708 47.47 2.37 -1.47
C VAL A 708 46.58 3.09 -0.44
N PRO A 709 46.31 2.45 0.70
CA PRO A 709 45.52 3.08 1.76
C PRO A 709 46.33 4.16 2.48
N PHE A 710 45.66 5.24 2.89
CA PHE A 710 46.30 6.27 3.70
C PHE A 710 45.30 6.89 4.70
N ASP A 711 45.92 7.32 5.81
CA ASP A 711 45.29 8.17 6.84
C ASP A 711 46.23 9.36 7.07
N MET A 712 45.74 10.57 6.95
CA MET A 712 46.53 11.76 7.21
C MET A 712 45.78 12.85 7.95
N MET A 713 46.47 13.67 8.68
CA MET A 713 45.87 14.82 9.40
C MET A 713 45.90 16.07 8.51
N ILE A 714 44.74 16.69 8.30
CA ILE A 714 44.59 18.01 7.68
C ILE A 714 43.68 18.85 8.59
N ALA A 715 44.11 20.03 8.98
CA ALA A 715 43.37 20.96 9.87
C ALA A 715 42.78 20.28 11.13
N GLY A 716 43.53 19.38 11.77
CA GLY A 716 43.10 18.67 12.97
C GLY A 716 42.07 17.54 12.72
N ARG A 717 41.80 17.18 11.47
CA ARG A 717 40.89 16.10 11.10
C ARG A 717 41.62 14.98 10.39
N VAL A 718 41.15 13.75 10.59
CA VAL A 718 41.68 12.57 9.89
C VAL A 718 41.03 12.44 8.53
N VAL A 719 41.84 12.53 7.47
CA VAL A 719 41.38 12.29 6.09
C VAL A 719 41.84 10.91 5.66
N ARG A 720 40.85 10.07 5.31
CA ARG A 720 41.07 8.70 4.84
C ARG A 720 40.79 8.57 3.35
N GLY A 721 41.66 7.79 2.69
CA GLY A 721 41.45 7.49 1.28
C GLY A 721 42.30 6.31 0.84
N ARG A 722 42.25 6.06 -0.45
CA ARG A 722 43.03 5.05 -1.12
C ARG A 722 43.45 5.61 -2.48
N ILE A 723 44.74 5.50 -2.80
CA ILE A 723 45.29 5.92 -4.08
C ILE A 723 45.20 4.74 -5.03
N ASP A 724 44.57 4.91 -6.20
CA ASP A 724 44.30 3.79 -7.11
C ASP A 724 45.57 3.17 -7.70
N ALA A 725 46.49 3.98 -8.23
CA ALA A 725 47.77 3.49 -8.72
C ALA A 725 48.87 4.58 -8.72
N VAL A 726 50.10 4.15 -8.60
CA VAL A 726 51.29 5.02 -8.64
C VAL A 726 52.31 4.45 -9.59
N PHE A 727 52.84 5.30 -10.48
CA PHE A 727 53.80 4.91 -11.49
C PHE A 727 55.09 5.76 -11.41
N ALA A 728 56.24 5.15 -11.66
CA ALA A 728 57.49 5.86 -11.79
C ALA A 728 57.54 6.58 -13.15
N GLY A 729 57.97 7.86 -13.13
CA GLY A 729 58.26 8.65 -14.33
C GLY A 729 59.69 8.52 -14.78
N GLU A 730 59.98 8.73 -16.06
CA GLU A 730 61.34 8.69 -16.60
C GLU A 730 62.26 9.84 -16.06
N ASP A 731 61.63 10.91 -15.56
CA ASP A 731 62.26 12.09 -14.96
C ASP A 731 62.54 11.96 -13.45
N GLY A 732 62.39 10.74 -12.89
CA GLY A 732 62.57 10.49 -11.46
C GLY A 732 61.42 11.00 -10.56
N LYS A 733 60.33 11.47 -11.15
CA LYS A 733 59.10 11.84 -10.46
C LYS A 733 58.16 10.67 -10.40
N VAL A 734 57.20 10.75 -9.51
CA VAL A 734 56.13 9.73 -9.37
C VAL A 734 54.82 10.32 -9.89
N THR A 735 54.02 9.51 -10.56
CA THR A 735 52.71 9.91 -11.01
C THR A 735 51.63 9.09 -10.31
N VAL A 736 50.80 9.76 -9.54
CA VAL A 736 49.58 9.19 -8.96
C VAL A 736 48.50 9.25 -10.02
N VAL A 737 47.84 8.15 -10.25
CA VAL A 737 46.75 8.02 -11.24
C VAL A 737 45.48 7.61 -10.52
N ASP A 738 44.42 8.31 -10.77
CA ASP A 738 43.05 7.98 -10.32
C ASP A 738 42.19 7.60 -11.53
N TRP A 739 41.61 6.41 -11.46
CA TRP A 739 40.81 5.83 -12.54
C TRP A 739 39.37 6.33 -12.45
N LYS A 740 38.86 6.87 -13.56
CA LYS A 740 37.48 7.32 -13.66
C LYS A 740 36.73 6.51 -14.71
N THR A 741 35.63 5.87 -14.30
CA THR A 741 34.72 5.11 -15.19
C THR A 741 33.66 5.97 -15.85
N GLY A 742 33.45 7.20 -15.37
CA GLY A 742 32.54 8.20 -15.92
C GLY A 742 33.11 8.99 -17.11
N GLU A 743 32.37 9.98 -17.56
CA GLU A 743 32.77 10.88 -18.64
C GLU A 743 33.71 11.98 -18.14
N VAL A 744 34.50 12.56 -19.09
CA VAL A 744 35.36 13.69 -18.79
C VAL A 744 34.50 14.91 -18.44
N PRO A 745 34.76 15.66 -17.36
CA PRO A 745 34.01 16.84 -16.98
C PRO A 745 33.97 17.88 -18.11
N SER A 746 32.78 18.38 -18.37
CA SER A 746 32.55 19.34 -19.47
C SER A 746 32.86 20.78 -19.08
N THR A 747 32.92 21.08 -17.77
CA THR A 747 33.13 22.43 -17.25
C THR A 747 34.44 22.53 -16.48
N PRO A 748 35.15 23.69 -16.56
CA PRO A 748 36.35 23.95 -15.78
C PRO A 748 36.09 23.88 -14.25
N GLU A 749 34.90 24.26 -13.82
CA GLU A 749 34.49 24.25 -12.40
C GLU A 749 34.38 22.82 -11.86
N GLU A 750 33.80 21.89 -12.61
CA GLU A 750 33.77 20.48 -12.23
C GLU A 750 35.16 19.86 -12.16
N LEU A 751 36.02 20.20 -13.13
CA LEU A 751 37.39 19.72 -13.12
C LEU A 751 38.16 20.22 -11.89
N GLN A 752 37.93 21.49 -11.50
CA GLN A 752 38.56 22.10 -10.34
C GLN A 752 38.07 21.45 -9.02
N HIS A 753 36.78 21.13 -8.89
CA HIS A 753 36.28 20.41 -7.73
C HIS A 753 36.88 19.02 -7.63
N ASN A 754 36.93 18.31 -8.73
CA ASN A 754 37.54 16.96 -8.76
C ASN A 754 39.05 17.03 -8.44
N ALA A 755 39.74 18.14 -8.78
CA ALA A 755 41.14 18.32 -8.49
C ALA A 755 41.50 18.27 -7.00
N ILE A 756 40.53 18.53 -6.10
CA ILE A 756 40.67 18.32 -4.64
C ILE A 756 41.09 16.88 -4.33
N GLN A 757 40.50 15.88 -5.00
CA GLN A 757 40.87 14.48 -4.82
C GLN A 757 42.33 14.22 -5.16
N LEU A 758 42.78 14.68 -6.33
CA LEU A 758 44.19 14.54 -6.73
C LEU A 758 45.13 15.29 -5.85
N ALA A 759 44.76 16.47 -5.33
CA ALA A 759 45.56 17.23 -4.37
C ALA A 759 45.78 16.46 -3.06
N VAL A 760 44.68 15.84 -2.56
CA VAL A 760 44.75 14.99 -1.36
C VAL A 760 45.65 13.77 -1.60
N TYR A 761 45.50 13.07 -2.72
CA TYR A 761 46.29 11.90 -3.07
C TYR A 761 47.79 12.25 -3.26
N ARG A 762 48.07 13.36 -3.89
CA ARG A 762 49.43 13.86 -4.07
C ARG A 762 50.08 14.19 -2.75
N LEU A 763 49.34 14.85 -1.84
CA LEU A 763 49.83 15.17 -0.50
C LEU A 763 50.02 13.90 0.34
N ALA A 764 49.10 12.94 0.25
CA ALA A 764 49.18 11.67 0.97
C ALA A 764 50.42 10.86 0.54
N TRP A 765 50.66 10.72 -0.76
CA TRP A 765 51.86 10.03 -1.24
C TRP A 765 53.13 10.71 -0.82
N ALA A 766 53.19 12.05 -0.95
CA ALA A 766 54.38 12.82 -0.56
C ALA A 766 54.70 12.64 0.94
N ARG A 767 53.69 12.60 1.79
CA ARG A 767 53.89 12.37 3.26
C ARG A 767 54.23 10.94 3.59
N LEU A 768 53.60 9.94 2.95
CA LEU A 768 53.88 8.53 3.14
C LEU A 768 55.35 8.16 2.82
N HIS A 769 55.93 8.79 1.80
CA HIS A 769 57.26 8.50 1.29
C HIS A 769 58.28 9.59 1.61
N GLU A 770 57.94 10.55 2.47
CA GLU A 770 58.80 11.66 2.89
C GLU A 770 59.49 12.40 1.72
N CYS A 771 58.78 12.56 0.59
CA CYS A 771 59.32 13.17 -0.60
C CYS A 771 58.73 14.57 -0.86
N PRO A 772 59.44 15.45 -1.57
CA PRO A 772 58.91 16.79 -1.93
C PRO A 772 57.64 16.70 -2.78
N LEU A 773 56.66 17.55 -2.48
CA LEU A 773 55.40 17.57 -3.24
C LEU A 773 55.62 17.84 -4.76
N SER A 774 56.70 18.54 -5.09
CA SER A 774 57.10 18.81 -6.48
C SER A 774 57.57 17.58 -7.25
N SER A 775 57.93 16.49 -6.54
CA SER A 775 58.31 15.19 -7.13
C SER A 775 57.11 14.27 -7.42
N VAL A 776 55.89 14.69 -7.01
CA VAL A 776 54.67 13.90 -7.19
C VAL A 776 53.76 14.62 -8.17
N ARG A 777 53.42 13.97 -9.28
CA ARG A 777 52.37 14.39 -10.22
C ARG A 777 51.09 13.67 -9.88
N ALA A 778 49.94 14.21 -10.24
CA ALA A 778 48.66 13.52 -10.07
C ALA A 778 47.78 13.77 -11.30
N VAL A 779 47.12 12.73 -11.79
CA VAL A 779 46.37 12.78 -13.05
C VAL A 779 45.07 11.93 -12.89
N PHE A 780 44.01 12.35 -13.60
CA PHE A 780 42.86 11.49 -13.82
C PHE A 780 43.00 10.74 -15.16
N HIS A 781 42.67 9.48 -15.16
CA HIS A 781 42.52 8.73 -16.39
C HIS A 781 41.08 8.27 -16.58
N TYR A 782 40.40 8.81 -17.55
CA TYR A 782 39.03 8.48 -17.91
C TYR A 782 39.04 7.25 -18.83
N VAL A 783 38.74 6.09 -18.24
CA VAL A 783 38.94 4.80 -18.87
C VAL A 783 38.11 4.64 -20.14
N ARG A 784 36.85 5.11 -20.12
CA ARG A 784 35.92 4.98 -21.25
C ARG A 784 36.39 5.76 -22.47
N SER A 785 36.96 6.94 -22.30
CA SER A 785 37.48 7.79 -23.39
C SER A 785 38.96 7.53 -23.69
N GLY A 786 39.69 6.87 -22.79
CA GLY A 786 41.15 6.70 -22.87
C GLY A 786 41.95 7.99 -22.63
N GLU A 787 41.32 9.07 -22.19
CA GLU A 787 41.91 10.37 -21.98
C GLU A 787 42.56 10.51 -20.60
N THR A 788 43.78 11.04 -20.53
CA THR A 788 44.47 11.39 -19.31
C THR A 788 44.46 12.89 -19.11
N VAL A 789 43.76 13.35 -18.08
CA VAL A 789 43.60 14.77 -17.77
C VAL A 789 44.53 15.16 -16.65
N VAL A 790 45.34 16.18 -16.90
CA VAL A 790 46.22 16.80 -15.90
C VAL A 790 45.64 18.15 -15.57
N PRO A 791 45.11 18.38 -14.35
CA PRO A 791 44.59 19.69 -13.95
C PRO A 791 45.75 20.74 -13.98
N ASP A 792 45.46 21.91 -14.52
CA ASP A 792 46.43 22.99 -14.63
C ASP A 792 46.93 23.49 -13.27
N VAL A 793 46.03 23.50 -12.30
CA VAL A 793 46.31 23.92 -10.92
C VAL A 793 45.71 22.86 -9.97
N LEU A 794 46.53 22.32 -9.09
CA LEU A 794 46.11 21.48 -7.99
C LEU A 794 46.14 22.29 -6.70
N PRO A 795 45.07 22.24 -5.87
CA PRO A 795 45.08 22.84 -4.54
C PRO A 795 46.33 22.40 -3.73
N ASP A 796 46.92 23.35 -3.02
CA ASP A 796 48.03 23.01 -2.09
C ASP A 796 47.51 22.69 -0.71
N GLU A 797 48.40 22.41 0.20
CA GLU A 797 48.03 22.05 1.59
C GLU A 797 47.29 23.20 2.31
N SER A 798 47.63 24.46 1.99
CA SER A 798 46.99 25.64 2.56
C SER A 798 45.55 25.77 2.06
N ASP A 799 45.27 25.44 0.80
CA ASP A 799 43.93 25.46 0.21
C ASP A 799 43.05 24.36 0.84
N LEU A 800 43.60 23.16 1.05
CA LEU A 800 42.91 22.08 1.69
C LEU A 800 42.60 22.36 3.18
N ILE A 801 43.51 23.08 3.87
CA ILE A 801 43.30 23.56 5.23
C ILE A 801 42.18 24.63 5.23
N ALA A 802 42.20 25.58 4.30
CA ALA A 802 41.18 26.60 4.21
C ALA A 802 39.79 26.00 3.99
N LEU A 803 39.64 24.99 3.10
CA LEU A 803 38.40 24.28 2.82
C LEU A 803 37.80 23.65 4.10
N LEU A 804 38.64 23.19 5.01
CA LEU A 804 38.24 22.57 6.30
C LEU A 804 38.05 23.58 7.42
N SER A 805 38.68 24.79 7.31
CA SER A 805 38.74 25.82 8.36
C SER A 805 37.65 26.88 8.21
N ASP A 806 37.19 27.21 6.98
CA ASP A 806 36.10 28.16 6.75
C ASP A 806 34.78 27.77 7.41
N GLN A 807 34.63 26.49 7.68
CA GLN A 807 33.49 25.97 8.45
C GLN A 807 33.67 26.04 9.98
N ALA A 808 34.90 26.13 10.45
CA ALA A 808 35.19 26.30 11.90
C ALA A 808 35.05 27.76 12.37
N GLY A 809 35.07 28.71 11.45
CA GLY A 809 34.81 30.14 11.74
C GLY A 809 33.36 30.45 12.09
N ALA A 810 32.44 29.62 11.69
CA ALA A 810 31.02 29.72 12.07
C ALA A 810 30.75 29.23 13.50
N GLU A 811 31.71 28.53 14.15
CA GLU A 811 31.60 28.10 15.55
C GLU A 811 32.02 29.18 16.56
N ALA A 812 32.64 30.27 16.09
CA ALA A 812 33.26 31.29 16.98
C ALA A 812 32.60 32.69 16.90
N ALA A 813 31.51 32.83 16.10
CA ALA A 813 30.69 34.06 16.01
C ALA A 813 29.25 33.78 16.49
#